data_0d2eeacd3f909c83e5cb9de510857d40
#
_entry.id   0d2eeacd3f909c83e5cb9de510857d40
#
_cell.length_a   1.000
_cell.length_b   1.000
_cell.length_c   1.000
_cell.angle_alpha   90.00
_cell.angle_beta   90.00
_cell.angle_gamma   90.00
#
_symmetry.space_group_name_H-M   'P 1'
#
loop_
_entity.id
_entity.type
_entity.pdbx_description
1 polymer ?
#
loop_
_entity_poly.entity_id
_entity_poly.type
_entity_poly.pdbx_seq_one_letter_code
_entity_poly.pdbx_strand_id
1 'polypeptide(L)'
;MRNGIRQARSVTLFNVLVVAVLPLFVVACTGSSEDTTGRLVVEDPGVVTEGDWPVITGNLEGQRYSTLTQITADNFEDLGVAWSFDASEFPEVNARATPIYVDGKLISVAGSKRHVYALDAGTGERLWSWVEPETFRWEYSMRKNHGKGVAYANVDGRDIIYVVTPAFFLHAFDANTGEPIEGFGGQIPIEGFPETGSVDLLAHLGHEYDPYNGVPLEKGYITSSSPPIVVNGTVIVGNSAEQGYYQTRQEMIPGDILAFDARTGAFKWKFDVLPGPGEFGHETWENDAWQWTGDISSWAPLSADPELGLVCIPTNGATADFYGGFRPGDNLFSTSLIALDVETGERVWHYQLVHHDIWNYDTPQVPILLDVTVDGEDIPAVVQVTKQSFAYAFNRATGEPLWPIEELPVPESLMPGEQLSPTQPHPTKPAPYEMQGLSEDDLIDYTPELREAALAALEPFHWGPFFMPPLHRDNDLGKRAALWCPGDVGGTNINGTPAVDPDTGILYVTSQKACSSRVMVPGVEADARRPMQTGTTINAFAVGASGRGPSIRGLPVWKPPYSRITAIDMNTGEHLWWIPVGDTPQRYLNNPMLEGIDLPESTGTGQQAAQLVTTNLLMYTGNGTDGTPRLYAVDKSTGERLAEVD
;
A
#
# COMPACT_ATOMS: atom_id res chain seq x y z
N MET A 1 -0.62 -30.09 -36.84
CA MET A 1 -1.36 -28.85 -37.10
C MET A 1 -1.56 -28.17 -35.74
N ARG A 2 -0.77 -27.17 -35.46
CA ARG A 2 -0.80 -26.43 -34.17
C ARG A 2 -1.62 -25.17 -34.38
N ASN A 3 -2.79 -25.10 -33.78
CA ASN A 3 -3.54 -23.84 -33.68
C ASN A 3 -3.16 -23.16 -32.35
N GLY A 4 -2.35 -22.12 -32.44
CA GLY A 4 -2.04 -21.26 -31.34
C GLY A 4 -3.18 -20.25 -31.11
N ILE A 5 -3.80 -20.34 -29.97
CA ILE A 5 -4.72 -19.32 -29.49
C ILE A 5 -3.86 -18.18 -28.94
N ARG A 6 -3.84 -17.05 -29.63
CA ARG A 6 -3.31 -15.80 -29.10
C ARG A 6 -4.34 -15.25 -28.11
N GLN A 7 -4.01 -15.28 -26.82
CA GLN A 7 -4.72 -14.46 -25.84
C GLN A 7 -4.36 -12.98 -26.09
N ALA A 8 -5.36 -12.20 -26.47
CA ALA A 8 -5.25 -10.75 -26.46
C ALA A 8 -5.20 -10.31 -24.98
N ARG A 9 -4.07 -9.79 -24.54
CA ARG A 9 -3.97 -9.09 -23.25
C ARG A 9 -4.60 -7.70 -23.45
N SER A 10 -5.66 -7.41 -22.71
CA SER A 10 -6.20 -6.07 -22.62
C SER A 10 -5.17 -5.17 -21.90
N VAL A 11 -4.64 -4.21 -22.60
CA VAL A 11 -3.84 -3.13 -22.02
C VAL A 11 -4.82 -2.14 -21.42
N THR A 12 -4.81 -2.00 -20.10
CA THR A 12 -5.59 -0.97 -19.42
C THR A 12 -4.86 0.36 -19.62
N LEU A 13 -5.42 1.22 -20.45
CA LEU A 13 -4.96 2.60 -20.60
C LEU A 13 -5.41 3.38 -19.35
N PHE A 14 -4.45 3.96 -18.63
CA PHE A 14 -4.72 4.99 -17.62
C PHE A 14 -4.78 6.34 -18.34
N ASN A 15 -5.95 6.93 -18.40
CA ASN A 15 -6.13 8.30 -18.83
C ASN A 15 -5.83 9.22 -17.65
N VAL A 16 -4.90 10.13 -17.82
CA VAL A 16 -4.61 11.17 -16.82
C VAL A 16 -5.40 12.42 -17.21
N LEU A 17 -6.27 12.87 -16.32
CA LEU A 17 -7.06 14.08 -16.52
C LEU A 17 -6.19 15.29 -16.18
N VAL A 18 -5.97 16.16 -17.14
CA VAL A 18 -5.25 17.43 -16.94
C VAL A 18 -6.13 18.58 -17.41
N VAL A 19 -6.42 19.50 -16.52
CA VAL A 19 -7.12 20.76 -16.83
C VAL A 19 -6.09 21.84 -17.14
N ALA A 20 -6.13 22.40 -18.34
CA ALA A 20 -5.27 23.51 -18.73
C ALA A 20 -5.77 24.84 -18.14
N VAL A 21 -4.98 25.45 -17.26
CA VAL A 21 -5.23 26.81 -16.75
C VAL A 21 -4.22 27.77 -17.37
N LEU A 22 -4.69 28.84 -18.03
CA LEU A 22 -3.85 29.95 -18.48
C LEU A 22 -3.38 30.77 -17.26
N PRO A 23 -2.09 31.08 -17.12
CA PRO A 23 -1.61 31.89 -16.00
C PRO A 23 -1.86 33.39 -16.23
N LEU A 24 -2.49 34.04 -15.27
CA LEU A 24 -2.38 35.48 -15.09
C LEU A 24 -1.10 35.76 -14.27
N PHE A 25 -0.13 36.43 -14.91
CA PHE A 25 1.08 36.87 -14.24
C PHE A 25 0.77 37.94 -13.18
N VAL A 26 0.95 37.65 -11.93
CA VAL A 26 1.14 38.63 -10.87
C VAL A 26 2.60 38.50 -10.40
N VAL A 27 3.39 39.51 -10.72
CA VAL A 27 4.78 39.62 -10.22
C VAL A 27 4.72 40.03 -8.75
N ALA A 28 4.94 39.09 -7.85
CA ALA A 28 5.24 39.40 -6.46
C ALA A 28 6.76 39.34 -6.24
N CYS A 29 7.34 40.48 -5.87
CA CYS A 29 8.73 40.54 -5.42
C CYS A 29 8.81 39.89 -4.03
N THR A 30 9.33 38.69 -3.92
CA THR A 30 9.73 38.08 -2.65
C THR A 30 11.19 38.44 -2.37
N GLY A 31 11.39 39.21 -1.29
CA GLY A 31 12.72 39.49 -0.78
C GLY A 31 13.27 38.25 -0.07
N SER A 32 14.43 37.76 -0.51
CA SER A 32 15.19 36.73 0.16
C SER A 32 15.68 37.24 1.50
N SER A 33 15.27 36.62 2.61
CA SER A 33 15.91 36.76 3.91
C SER A 33 17.03 35.71 4.02
N GLU A 34 18.29 36.15 3.94
CA GLU A 34 19.42 35.30 4.30
C GLU A 34 19.37 35.01 5.80
N ASP A 35 19.20 33.76 6.17
CA ASP A 35 19.42 33.28 7.53
C ASP A 35 20.93 33.10 7.77
N THR A 36 21.47 33.87 8.73
CA THR A 36 22.92 33.93 9.04
C THR A 36 23.42 32.74 9.86
N THR A 37 22.61 31.68 10.03
CA THR A 37 22.99 30.51 10.87
C THR A 37 23.63 29.38 10.09
N GLY A 38 23.75 29.46 8.76
CA GLY A 38 24.34 28.39 7.94
C GLY A 38 23.51 27.08 7.92
N ARG A 39 22.27 27.13 8.38
CA ARG A 39 21.33 26.00 8.30
C ARG A 39 20.84 25.86 6.85
N LEU A 40 20.91 24.63 6.35
CA LEU A 40 20.42 24.27 5.02
C LEU A 40 18.92 24.56 4.92
N VAL A 41 18.52 25.30 3.90
CA VAL A 41 17.11 25.44 3.56
C VAL A 41 16.79 24.34 2.56
N VAL A 42 16.26 23.23 3.05
CA VAL A 42 15.55 22.26 2.23
C VAL A 42 14.09 22.60 2.33
N GLU A 43 13.48 23.05 1.23
CA GLU A 43 12.04 23.22 1.18
C GLU A 43 11.41 21.84 1.02
N ASP A 44 10.72 21.40 2.06
CA ASP A 44 9.97 20.15 2.02
C ASP A 44 8.86 20.21 0.96
N PRO A 45 8.45 19.06 0.40
CA PRO A 45 7.41 19.00 -0.63
C PRO A 45 6.03 19.58 -0.22
N GLY A 46 5.85 19.99 1.04
CA GLY A 46 4.65 20.67 1.53
C GLY A 46 4.60 22.19 1.21
N VAL A 47 5.70 22.80 0.75
CA VAL A 47 5.79 24.25 0.42
C VAL A 47 5.84 24.43 -1.09
N VAL A 48 4.82 23.96 -1.79
CA VAL A 48 4.75 24.04 -3.24
C VAL A 48 3.65 24.98 -3.71
N THR A 49 3.76 25.38 -4.97
CA THR A 49 2.80 26.28 -5.63
C THR A 49 1.39 25.72 -5.56
N GLU A 50 0.40 26.57 -5.36
CA GLU A 50 -1.01 26.17 -5.38
C GLU A 50 -1.34 25.36 -6.64
N GLY A 51 -1.80 24.11 -6.45
CA GLY A 51 -2.11 23.18 -7.52
C GLY A 51 -1.06 22.11 -7.81
N ASP A 52 0.12 22.18 -7.23
CA ASP A 52 1.11 21.11 -7.33
C ASP A 52 0.68 19.84 -6.54
N TRP A 53 1.23 18.70 -6.96
CA TRP A 53 1.04 17.38 -6.36
C TRP A 53 2.40 16.70 -6.18
N PRO A 54 3.23 17.18 -5.24
CA PRO A 54 4.66 16.83 -5.18
C PRO A 54 4.94 15.44 -4.58
N VAL A 55 3.96 14.85 -3.92
CA VAL A 55 4.02 13.51 -3.33
C VAL A 55 2.93 12.64 -3.96
N ILE A 56 3.18 11.35 -4.14
CA ILE A 56 2.20 10.42 -4.75
C ILE A 56 0.86 10.36 -4.02
N THR A 57 0.81 10.84 -2.79
CA THR A 57 -0.38 10.96 -1.92
C THR A 57 -0.89 12.39 -1.79
N GLY A 58 -0.37 13.32 -2.57
CA GLY A 58 -0.69 14.75 -2.58
C GLY A 58 0.26 15.57 -1.73
N ASN A 59 0.44 15.20 -0.49
CA ASN A 59 1.30 15.86 0.48
C ASN A 59 1.99 14.84 1.40
N LEU A 60 2.86 15.31 2.29
CA LEU A 60 3.59 14.47 3.25
C LEU A 60 2.66 13.80 4.27
N GLU A 61 1.53 14.39 4.56
CA GLU A 61 0.50 13.90 5.48
C GLU A 61 -0.31 12.73 4.90
N GLY A 62 -0.18 12.45 3.59
CA GLY A 62 -0.85 11.32 2.95
C GLY A 62 -2.34 11.51 2.66
N GLN A 63 -2.81 12.75 2.60
CA GLN A 63 -4.24 13.11 2.66
C GLN A 63 -5.01 12.89 1.37
N ARG A 64 -4.36 12.90 0.20
CA ARG A 64 -5.02 12.87 -1.12
C ARG A 64 -6.10 13.95 -1.26
N TYR A 65 -5.78 15.13 -0.78
CA TYR A 65 -6.63 16.31 -0.80
C TYR A 65 -6.07 17.37 -1.73
N SER A 66 -6.94 18.02 -2.48
CA SER A 66 -6.59 19.16 -3.35
C SER A 66 -7.48 20.35 -3.01
N THR A 67 -6.87 21.52 -2.81
CA THR A 67 -7.58 22.80 -2.61
C THR A 67 -8.17 23.37 -3.90
N LEU A 68 -7.90 22.76 -5.05
CA LEU A 68 -8.40 23.23 -6.33
C LEU A 68 -9.92 23.13 -6.43
N THR A 69 -10.56 24.17 -6.98
CA THR A 69 -12.02 24.33 -7.03
C THR A 69 -12.60 24.37 -8.46
N GLN A 70 -11.75 24.20 -9.50
CA GLN A 70 -12.16 24.34 -10.90
C GLN A 70 -13.14 23.23 -11.33
N ILE A 71 -13.01 22.03 -10.75
CA ILE A 71 -13.91 20.90 -11.01
C ILE A 71 -15.04 20.94 -9.99
N THR A 72 -16.28 20.99 -10.48
CA THR A 72 -17.51 21.03 -9.70
C THR A 72 -18.49 20.00 -10.24
N ALA A 73 -19.58 19.74 -9.51
CA ALA A 73 -20.65 18.89 -10.03
C ALA A 73 -21.23 19.38 -11.37
N ASP A 74 -21.32 20.70 -11.55
CA ASP A 74 -21.94 21.31 -12.74
C ASP A 74 -21.10 21.14 -14.01
N ASN A 75 -19.78 20.96 -13.90
CA ASN A 75 -18.89 20.83 -15.06
C ASN A 75 -18.17 19.47 -15.13
N PHE A 76 -18.51 18.55 -14.25
CA PHE A 76 -17.83 17.26 -14.18
C PHE A 76 -18.02 16.41 -15.44
N GLU A 77 -19.22 16.42 -16.01
CA GLU A 77 -19.55 15.68 -17.23
C GLU A 77 -18.90 16.28 -18.48
N ASP A 78 -18.40 17.52 -18.41
CA ASP A 78 -17.65 18.18 -19.49
C ASP A 78 -16.17 17.75 -19.54
N LEU A 79 -15.70 16.98 -18.55
CA LEU A 79 -14.34 16.47 -18.52
C LEU A 79 -14.10 15.52 -19.68
N GLY A 80 -12.96 15.68 -20.33
CA GLY A 80 -12.54 14.82 -21.43
C GLY A 80 -11.04 14.57 -21.43
N VAL A 81 -10.60 13.58 -22.19
CA VAL A 81 -9.18 13.25 -22.34
C VAL A 81 -8.48 14.36 -23.14
N ALA A 82 -7.61 15.12 -22.48
CA ALA A 82 -6.80 16.15 -23.14
C ALA A 82 -5.70 15.55 -24.02
N TRP A 83 -5.04 14.51 -23.50
CA TRP A 83 -4.01 13.74 -24.20
C TRP A 83 -3.83 12.36 -23.53
N SER A 84 -3.11 11.47 -24.18
CA SER A 84 -2.73 10.16 -23.62
C SER A 84 -1.26 9.88 -23.92
N PHE A 85 -0.57 9.33 -22.93
CA PHE A 85 0.80 8.84 -23.06
C PHE A 85 0.82 7.32 -23.20
N ASP A 86 1.41 6.84 -24.32
CA ASP A 86 1.58 5.40 -24.54
C ASP A 86 2.89 4.93 -23.90
N ALA A 87 2.78 4.28 -22.75
CA ALA A 87 3.91 3.69 -22.03
C ALA A 87 4.32 2.30 -22.56
N SER A 88 3.76 1.82 -23.67
CA SER A 88 4.04 0.47 -24.22
C SER A 88 5.50 0.30 -24.71
N GLU A 89 6.23 1.40 -24.87
CA GLU A 89 7.67 1.37 -25.15
C GLU A 89 8.50 0.82 -23.97
N PHE A 90 7.96 0.91 -22.73
CA PHE A 90 8.62 0.38 -21.55
C PHE A 90 8.27 -1.11 -21.38
N PRO A 91 9.26 -2.00 -21.17
CA PRO A 91 8.99 -3.42 -21.04
C PRO A 91 8.05 -3.75 -19.88
N GLU A 92 7.12 -4.68 -20.09
CA GLU A 92 6.26 -5.22 -19.04
C GLU A 92 5.52 -4.16 -18.21
N VAL A 93 4.86 -3.21 -18.88
CA VAL A 93 4.12 -2.14 -18.21
C VAL A 93 3.02 -2.71 -17.31
N ASN A 94 3.08 -2.35 -16.03
CA ASN A 94 2.01 -2.53 -15.06
C ASN A 94 1.79 -1.18 -14.38
N ALA A 95 0.65 -0.55 -14.66
CA ALA A 95 0.33 0.78 -14.16
C ALA A 95 -0.05 0.73 -12.67
N ARG A 96 0.94 0.85 -11.79
CA ARG A 96 0.78 0.97 -10.33
C ARG A 96 1.28 2.28 -9.77
N ALA A 97 2.02 3.04 -10.58
CA ALA A 97 2.57 4.32 -10.17
C ALA A 97 1.51 5.42 -10.21
N THR A 98 1.54 6.27 -9.20
CA THR A 98 0.86 7.57 -9.22
C THR A 98 1.90 8.60 -9.63
N PRO A 99 1.67 9.40 -10.68
CA PRO A 99 2.55 10.51 -11.03
C PRO A 99 2.50 11.60 -9.97
N ILE A 100 3.61 12.29 -9.79
CA ILE A 100 3.64 13.60 -9.14
C ILE A 100 3.48 14.70 -10.19
N TYR A 101 2.98 15.85 -9.76
CA TYR A 101 2.89 17.04 -10.57
C TYR A 101 3.63 18.20 -9.89
N VAL A 102 4.65 18.73 -10.56
CA VAL A 102 5.47 19.85 -10.08
C VAL A 102 5.87 20.74 -11.24
N ASP A 103 5.65 22.02 -11.11
CA ASP A 103 6.10 23.05 -12.06
C ASP A 103 5.80 22.67 -13.53
N GLY A 104 4.55 22.29 -13.83
CA GLY A 104 4.10 21.96 -15.18
C GLY A 104 4.56 20.58 -15.69
N LYS A 105 5.17 19.75 -14.88
CA LYS A 105 5.65 18.42 -15.24
C LYS A 105 4.90 17.32 -14.52
N LEU A 106 4.55 16.25 -15.22
CA LEU A 106 4.12 14.99 -14.64
C LEU A 106 5.32 14.03 -14.63
N ILE A 107 5.74 13.60 -13.44
CA ILE A 107 6.89 12.72 -13.28
C ILE A 107 6.45 11.40 -12.65
N SER A 108 6.88 10.28 -13.22
CA SER A 108 6.48 8.96 -12.75
C SER A 108 7.49 7.88 -13.15
N VAL A 109 7.13 6.63 -12.87
CA VAL A 109 7.89 5.44 -13.26
C VAL A 109 7.03 4.47 -14.04
N ALA A 110 7.63 3.71 -14.97
CA ALA A 110 6.94 2.66 -15.73
C ALA A 110 7.84 1.48 -16.07
N GLY A 111 7.20 0.34 -16.36
CA GLY A 111 7.84 -0.88 -16.80
C GLY A 111 8.61 -1.64 -15.71
N SER A 112 9.09 -2.83 -16.07
CA SER A 112 9.80 -3.73 -15.15
C SER A 112 11.17 -3.20 -14.71
N LYS A 113 11.77 -2.29 -15.48
CA LYS A 113 13.01 -1.59 -15.13
C LYS A 113 12.78 -0.30 -14.35
N ARG A 114 11.51 0.03 -14.08
CA ARG A 114 11.13 1.26 -13.39
C ARG A 114 11.76 2.49 -14.05
N HIS A 115 11.56 2.60 -15.41
CA HIS A 115 11.96 3.80 -16.14
C HIS A 115 11.37 5.03 -15.48
N VAL A 116 12.22 5.95 -15.09
CA VAL A 116 11.79 7.28 -14.62
C VAL A 116 11.55 8.14 -15.85
N TYR A 117 10.46 8.88 -15.89
CA TYR A 117 10.15 9.78 -17.02
C TYR A 117 9.41 11.02 -16.55
N ALA A 118 9.62 12.12 -17.27
CA ALA A 118 8.87 13.36 -17.12
C ALA A 118 8.14 13.70 -18.43
N LEU A 119 6.89 14.15 -18.27
CA LEU A 119 6.04 14.63 -19.35
C LEU A 119 5.70 16.10 -19.12
N ASP A 120 5.59 16.87 -20.19
CA ASP A 120 4.93 18.17 -20.14
C ASP A 120 3.44 17.95 -19.82
N ALA A 121 2.96 18.52 -18.75
CA ALA A 121 1.61 18.27 -18.27
C ALA A 121 0.52 18.83 -19.19
N GLY A 122 0.81 19.87 -19.99
CA GLY A 122 -0.12 20.46 -20.92
C GLY A 122 -0.29 19.65 -22.22
N THR A 123 0.78 19.00 -22.69
CA THR A 123 0.82 18.34 -24.00
C THR A 123 0.95 16.82 -23.94
N GLY A 124 1.45 16.26 -22.82
CA GLY A 124 1.78 14.84 -22.69
C GLY A 124 3.10 14.46 -23.40
N GLU A 125 3.85 15.42 -23.97
CA GLU A 125 5.14 15.15 -24.59
C GLU A 125 6.18 14.73 -23.54
N ARG A 126 6.98 13.70 -23.87
CA ARG A 126 8.06 13.26 -22.98
C ARG A 126 9.22 14.26 -23.04
N LEU A 127 9.55 14.86 -21.88
CA LEU A 127 10.66 15.77 -21.70
C LEU A 127 11.99 15.03 -21.60
N TRP A 128 12.02 14.02 -20.73
CA TRP A 128 13.19 13.16 -20.52
C TRP A 128 12.76 11.78 -19.99
N SER A 129 13.68 10.82 -20.06
CA SER A 129 13.53 9.53 -19.38
C SER A 129 14.89 8.93 -19.07
N TRP A 130 14.93 8.13 -18.01
CA TRP A 130 16.11 7.41 -17.57
C TRP A 130 15.78 5.97 -17.18
N VAL A 131 16.76 5.08 -17.36
CA VAL A 131 16.65 3.66 -16.97
C VAL A 131 17.95 3.19 -16.35
N GLU A 132 17.84 2.44 -15.25
CA GLU A 132 18.98 1.81 -14.59
C GLU A 132 19.62 0.73 -15.48
N PRO A 133 20.98 0.63 -15.51
CA PRO A 133 21.67 -0.48 -16.14
C PRO A 133 21.30 -1.83 -15.52
N GLU A 134 21.34 -2.89 -16.33
CA GLU A 134 20.96 -4.23 -15.87
C GLU A 134 21.95 -4.77 -14.83
N THR A 135 21.38 -5.37 -13.77
CA THR A 135 22.14 -6.10 -12.74
C THR A 135 21.46 -7.43 -12.46
N PHE A 136 22.17 -8.37 -11.88
CA PHE A 136 21.58 -9.62 -11.41
C PHE A 136 20.54 -9.36 -10.30
N ARG A 137 20.77 -8.35 -9.44
CA ARG A 137 19.81 -7.89 -8.44
C ARG A 137 18.46 -7.52 -9.08
N TRP A 138 18.49 -6.77 -10.19
CA TRP A 138 17.28 -6.42 -10.93
C TRP A 138 16.63 -7.67 -11.53
N GLU A 139 17.40 -8.55 -12.16
CA GLU A 139 16.89 -9.78 -12.78
C GLU A 139 16.15 -10.63 -11.76
N TYR A 140 16.66 -10.67 -10.54
CA TYR A 140 16.10 -11.45 -9.45
C TYR A 140 14.88 -10.81 -8.78
N SER A 141 14.72 -9.48 -8.89
CA SER A 141 13.67 -8.76 -8.19
C SER A 141 12.27 -9.25 -8.55
N MET A 142 11.53 -9.68 -7.54
CA MET A 142 10.13 -10.08 -7.68
C MET A 142 9.17 -8.89 -7.72
N ARG A 143 9.65 -7.67 -7.43
CA ARG A 143 8.88 -6.42 -7.39
C ARG A 143 9.16 -5.49 -8.56
N LYS A 144 9.72 -5.99 -9.66
CA LYS A 144 10.05 -5.20 -10.88
C LYS A 144 8.91 -4.27 -11.28
N ASN A 145 7.70 -4.81 -11.43
CA ASN A 145 6.51 -4.10 -11.91
C ASN A 145 5.69 -3.44 -10.79
N HIS A 146 6.27 -3.23 -9.60
CA HIS A 146 5.52 -2.73 -8.43
C HIS A 146 5.92 -1.30 -8.03
N GLY A 147 6.62 -0.56 -8.91
CA GLY A 147 6.95 0.84 -8.65
C GLY A 147 5.71 1.71 -8.49
N LYS A 148 5.64 2.48 -7.39
CA LYS A 148 4.48 3.32 -7.07
C LYS A 148 4.68 4.78 -7.42
N GLY A 149 5.89 5.20 -7.75
CA GLY A 149 6.20 6.58 -8.12
C GLY A 149 7.61 7.00 -7.73
N VAL A 150 7.78 8.30 -7.60
CA VAL A 150 9.02 8.98 -7.22
C VAL A 150 8.75 9.90 -6.02
N ALA A 151 9.82 10.35 -5.34
CA ALA A 151 9.77 11.44 -4.38
C ALA A 151 10.36 12.71 -4.99
N TYR A 152 9.97 13.86 -4.47
CA TYR A 152 10.45 15.17 -4.88
C TYR A 152 10.84 15.99 -3.67
N ALA A 153 11.87 16.83 -3.82
CA ALA A 153 12.16 17.94 -2.92
C ALA A 153 12.88 19.06 -3.68
N ASN A 154 12.68 20.30 -3.24
CA ASN A 154 13.55 21.41 -3.62
C ASN A 154 14.70 21.49 -2.61
N VAL A 155 15.93 21.31 -3.09
CA VAL A 155 17.14 21.33 -2.25
C VAL A 155 18.03 22.45 -2.73
N ASP A 156 18.19 23.51 -1.94
CA ASP A 156 18.97 24.71 -2.28
C ASP A 156 18.57 25.35 -3.62
N GLY A 157 17.26 25.38 -3.90
CA GLY A 157 16.71 25.94 -5.16
C GLY A 157 16.85 25.02 -6.37
N ARG A 158 17.19 23.74 -6.18
CA ARG A 158 17.23 22.72 -7.23
C ARG A 158 16.09 21.72 -7.00
N ASP A 159 15.30 21.50 -8.03
CA ASP A 159 14.22 20.51 -8.02
C ASP A 159 14.80 19.12 -8.25
N ILE A 160 14.74 18.26 -7.25
CA ILE A 160 15.35 16.93 -7.25
C ILE A 160 14.28 15.84 -7.14
N ILE A 161 14.40 14.83 -8.00
CA ILE A 161 13.60 13.61 -7.97
C ILE A 161 14.43 12.48 -7.38
N TYR A 162 13.87 11.77 -6.42
CA TYR A 162 14.46 10.59 -5.82
C TYR A 162 13.66 9.34 -6.20
N VAL A 163 14.37 8.28 -6.57
CA VAL A 163 13.74 6.99 -6.90
C VAL A 163 14.54 5.84 -6.31
N VAL A 164 13.84 4.84 -5.77
CA VAL A 164 14.46 3.56 -5.39
C VAL A 164 14.07 2.52 -6.43
N THR A 165 15.08 1.86 -7.00
CA THR A 165 14.90 0.90 -8.10
C THR A 165 14.64 -0.53 -7.61
N PRO A 166 14.20 -1.46 -8.49
CA PRO A 166 14.05 -2.87 -8.12
C PRO A 166 15.36 -3.54 -7.70
N ALA A 167 16.51 -3.04 -8.16
CA ALA A 167 17.82 -3.50 -7.74
C ALA A 167 18.28 -2.92 -6.39
N PHE A 168 17.42 -2.12 -5.74
CA PHE A 168 17.67 -1.51 -4.44
C PHE A 168 18.84 -0.52 -4.45
N PHE A 169 18.82 0.38 -5.45
CA PHE A 169 19.62 1.60 -5.48
C PHE A 169 18.73 2.82 -5.27
N LEU A 170 19.25 3.83 -4.60
CA LEU A 170 18.64 5.16 -4.51
C LEU A 170 19.30 6.06 -5.54
N HIS A 171 18.52 6.67 -6.43
CA HIS A 171 19.00 7.66 -7.40
C HIS A 171 18.36 9.02 -7.17
N ALA A 172 19.13 10.07 -7.46
CA ALA A 172 18.70 11.46 -7.43
C ALA A 172 18.94 12.12 -8.80
N PHE A 173 17.89 12.73 -9.36
CA PHE A 173 17.91 13.37 -10.68
C PHE A 173 17.41 14.81 -10.59
N ASP A 174 17.95 15.68 -11.42
CA ASP A 174 17.36 17.00 -11.68
C ASP A 174 15.99 16.82 -12.34
N ALA A 175 14.94 17.37 -11.74
CA ALA A 175 13.56 17.21 -12.20
C ALA A 175 13.30 17.82 -13.58
N ASN A 176 14.12 18.79 -14.00
CA ASN A 176 13.97 19.49 -15.27
C ASN A 176 14.65 18.75 -16.42
N THR A 177 15.78 18.09 -16.16
CA THR A 177 16.65 17.53 -17.20
C THR A 177 16.75 15.99 -17.17
N GLY A 178 16.45 15.36 -16.03
CA GLY A 178 16.68 13.92 -15.80
C GLY A 178 18.16 13.54 -15.61
N GLU A 179 19.05 14.52 -15.52
CA GLU A 179 20.48 14.27 -15.28
C GLU A 179 20.73 13.90 -13.80
N PRO A 180 21.65 12.97 -13.52
CA PRO A 180 22.03 12.64 -12.15
C PRO A 180 22.57 13.85 -11.38
N ILE A 181 22.21 13.99 -10.12
CA ILE A 181 22.65 15.11 -9.27
C ILE A 181 24.13 14.99 -8.95
N GLU A 182 24.91 15.97 -9.39
CA GLU A 182 26.35 16.08 -9.05
C GLU A 182 26.54 16.25 -7.54
N GLY A 183 27.42 15.42 -6.96
CA GLY A 183 27.73 15.44 -5.53
C GLY A 183 26.75 14.65 -4.65
N PHE A 184 25.72 14.02 -5.23
CA PHE A 184 24.86 13.07 -4.51
C PHE A 184 25.42 11.65 -4.64
N GLY A 185 25.59 10.95 -3.51
CA GLY A 185 26.12 9.59 -3.47
C GLY A 185 27.51 9.47 -4.08
N GLY A 186 27.73 8.42 -4.86
CA GLY A 186 28.99 8.12 -5.50
C GLY A 186 28.87 7.19 -6.69
N GLN A 187 30.01 6.87 -7.30
CA GLN A 187 30.07 5.92 -8.40
C GLN A 187 29.77 4.50 -7.90
N ILE A 188 28.76 3.87 -8.47
CA ILE A 188 28.51 2.44 -8.31
C ILE A 188 29.52 1.68 -9.21
N PRO A 189 30.24 0.66 -8.70
CA PRO A 189 31.28 -0.04 -9.45
C PRO A 189 30.71 -1.05 -10.47
N ILE A 190 29.76 -0.62 -11.27
CA ILE A 190 29.06 -1.39 -12.31
C ILE A 190 29.09 -0.58 -13.60
N GLU A 191 29.43 -1.25 -14.73
CA GLU A 191 29.47 -0.61 -16.03
C GLU A 191 28.12 -0.01 -16.42
N GLY A 192 28.13 1.23 -16.90
CA GLY A 192 26.93 1.96 -17.33
C GLY A 192 26.24 2.77 -16.23
N PHE A 193 26.62 2.60 -14.96
CA PHE A 193 26.12 3.48 -13.90
C PHE A 193 26.74 4.89 -13.99
N PRO A 194 26.01 5.95 -13.64
CA PRO A 194 26.54 7.29 -13.63
C PRO A 194 27.64 7.45 -12.55
N GLU A 195 28.54 8.41 -12.75
CA GLU A 195 29.65 8.70 -11.80
C GLU A 195 29.15 9.30 -10.48
N THR A 196 27.93 9.83 -10.45
CA THR A 196 27.29 10.52 -9.33
C THR A 196 25.78 10.30 -9.39
N GLY A 197 25.04 10.76 -8.38
CA GLY A 197 23.59 10.68 -8.33
C GLY A 197 23.05 9.34 -7.83
N SER A 198 23.89 8.46 -7.27
CA SER A 198 23.49 7.10 -6.88
C SER A 198 24.05 6.68 -5.52
N VAL A 199 23.24 5.92 -4.76
CA VAL A 199 23.63 5.27 -3.51
C VAL A 199 23.26 3.79 -3.58
N ASP A 200 24.21 2.90 -3.24
CA ASP A 200 23.96 1.48 -3.06
C ASP A 200 23.38 1.23 -1.66
N LEU A 201 22.08 0.97 -1.59
CA LEU A 201 21.37 0.78 -0.32
C LEU A 201 21.82 -0.47 0.44
N LEU A 202 22.26 -1.53 -0.26
CA LEU A 202 22.77 -2.75 0.39
C LEU A 202 23.99 -2.51 1.24
N ALA A 203 24.82 -1.49 0.90
CA ALA A 203 26.00 -1.12 1.66
C ALA A 203 25.70 -0.75 3.13
N HIS A 204 24.44 -0.40 3.42
CA HIS A 204 24.01 0.15 4.71
C HIS A 204 23.16 -0.82 5.55
N LEU A 205 22.86 -2.03 5.02
CA LEU A 205 22.08 -3.05 5.74
C LEU A 205 22.93 -3.89 6.72
N GLY A 206 24.27 -3.88 6.59
CA GLY A 206 25.15 -4.68 7.44
C GLY A 206 25.30 -6.15 7.02
N HIS A 207 24.80 -6.53 5.85
CA HIS A 207 24.96 -7.86 5.26
C HIS A 207 26.12 -7.91 4.26
N GLU A 208 26.75 -9.10 4.12
CA GLU A 208 27.64 -9.35 2.99
C GLU A 208 26.86 -9.24 1.68
N TYR A 209 27.41 -8.53 0.70
CA TYR A 209 26.78 -8.35 -0.60
C TYR A 209 27.82 -8.10 -1.70
N ASP A 210 27.41 -8.29 -2.94
CA ASP A 210 28.13 -7.89 -4.14
C ASP A 210 27.33 -6.81 -4.88
N PRO A 211 27.96 -5.71 -5.35
CA PRO A 211 27.20 -4.62 -6.00
C PRO A 211 26.36 -5.05 -7.21
N TYR A 212 26.80 -6.03 -8.00
CA TYR A 212 26.07 -6.53 -9.16
C TYR A 212 25.10 -7.66 -8.81
N ASN A 213 25.52 -8.63 -7.96
CA ASN A 213 24.75 -9.82 -7.65
C ASN A 213 23.77 -9.64 -6.47
N GLY A 214 24.02 -8.67 -5.58
CA GLY A 214 23.24 -8.45 -4.38
C GLY A 214 23.71 -9.25 -3.17
N VAL A 215 22.81 -9.48 -2.23
CA VAL A 215 23.06 -10.36 -1.06
C VAL A 215 23.05 -11.82 -1.51
N PRO A 216 23.79 -12.73 -0.81
CA PRO A 216 23.72 -14.16 -1.10
C PRO A 216 22.29 -14.69 -1.01
N LEU A 217 21.80 -15.36 -2.05
CA LEU A 217 20.40 -15.79 -2.16
C LEU A 217 19.95 -16.73 -1.04
N GLU A 218 20.88 -17.47 -0.43
CA GLU A 218 20.62 -18.29 0.76
C GLU A 218 20.22 -17.49 2.00
N LYS A 219 20.48 -16.19 2.02
CA LYS A 219 20.08 -15.26 3.09
C LYS A 219 18.70 -14.63 2.87
N GLY A 220 18.15 -14.75 1.69
CA GLY A 220 16.92 -14.09 1.28
C GLY A 220 17.13 -13.02 0.23
N TYR A 221 16.21 -12.05 0.17
CA TYR A 221 16.22 -11.00 -0.84
C TYR A 221 15.58 -9.71 -0.31
N ILE A 222 16.02 -8.56 -0.81
CA ILE A 222 15.45 -7.25 -0.54
C ILE A 222 15.36 -6.42 -1.83
N THR A 223 14.31 -5.65 -1.97
CA THR A 223 14.02 -4.78 -3.12
C THR A 223 13.21 -3.56 -2.67
N SER A 224 12.56 -2.85 -3.58
CA SER A 224 11.67 -1.73 -3.27
C SER A 224 10.41 -1.76 -4.13
N SER A 225 9.33 -1.18 -3.61
CA SER A 225 8.10 -0.89 -4.37
C SER A 225 7.59 0.53 -4.18
N SER A 226 7.64 1.10 -2.97
CA SER A 226 7.27 2.50 -2.72
C SER A 226 8.42 3.45 -3.01
N PRO A 227 8.13 4.70 -3.41
CA PRO A 227 9.14 5.75 -3.42
C PRO A 227 9.62 6.03 -2.00
N PRO A 228 10.80 6.64 -1.83
CA PRO A 228 11.21 7.21 -0.55
C PRO A 228 10.31 8.39 -0.19
N ILE A 229 10.41 8.88 1.03
CA ILE A 229 9.86 10.17 1.44
C ILE A 229 11.00 11.13 1.76
N VAL A 230 10.81 12.41 1.44
CA VAL A 230 11.80 13.45 1.77
C VAL A 230 11.17 14.43 2.75
N VAL A 231 11.79 14.58 3.90
CA VAL A 231 11.32 15.46 4.98
C VAL A 231 12.49 16.01 5.77
N ASN A 232 12.46 17.31 6.09
CA ASN A 232 13.51 17.99 6.87
C ASN A 232 14.93 17.70 6.35
N GLY A 233 15.11 17.68 5.02
CA GLY A 233 16.40 17.40 4.39
C GLY A 233 16.88 15.95 4.48
N THR A 234 16.01 15.02 4.82
CA THR A 234 16.30 13.60 4.96
C THR A 234 15.48 12.77 3.97
N VAL A 235 16.14 11.94 3.17
CA VAL A 235 15.51 10.92 2.31
C VAL A 235 15.37 9.65 3.12
N ILE A 236 14.13 9.21 3.41
CA ILE A 236 13.85 8.00 4.17
C ILE A 236 13.33 6.94 3.22
N VAL A 237 13.94 5.76 3.25
CA VAL A 237 13.74 4.69 2.30
C VAL A 237 13.06 3.51 2.98
N GLY A 238 11.83 3.21 2.51
CA GLY A 238 11.18 1.93 2.75
C GLY A 238 11.67 0.87 1.75
N ASN A 239 11.18 -0.36 1.90
CA ASN A 239 11.62 -1.47 1.08
C ASN A 239 10.50 -2.48 0.84
N SER A 240 10.81 -3.55 0.12
CA SER A 240 9.96 -4.72 -0.06
C SER A 240 10.84 -5.95 -0.04
N ALA A 241 10.26 -7.07 0.36
CA ALA A 241 10.93 -8.34 0.27
C ALA A 241 10.30 -9.22 -0.83
N GLU A 242 10.49 -10.49 -0.72
CA GLU A 242 9.92 -11.49 -1.60
C GLU A 242 8.39 -11.56 -1.46
N GLN A 243 7.71 -12.05 -2.49
CA GLN A 243 6.27 -12.20 -2.45
C GLN A 243 5.85 -13.32 -1.50
N GLY A 244 5.11 -12.98 -0.44
CA GLY A 244 4.78 -13.82 0.69
C GLY A 244 3.91 -15.03 0.44
N TYR A 245 3.03 -15.01 -0.57
CA TYR A 245 1.97 -16.03 -0.73
C TYR A 245 2.43 -17.48 -0.89
N TYR A 246 3.63 -17.72 -1.38
CA TYR A 246 4.13 -19.06 -1.67
C TYR A 246 5.52 -19.30 -1.11
N GLN A 247 5.89 -18.57 -0.08
CA GLN A 247 7.17 -18.76 0.60
C GLN A 247 7.26 -20.15 1.20
N THR A 248 8.34 -20.86 0.86
CA THR A 248 8.64 -22.20 1.35
C THR A 248 9.89 -22.24 2.24
N ARG A 249 10.60 -21.09 2.37
CA ARG A 249 11.86 -20.97 3.10
C ARG A 249 11.70 -20.04 4.31
N GLN A 250 12.60 -20.23 5.28
CA GLN A 250 12.57 -19.47 6.53
C GLN A 250 13.41 -18.20 6.45
N GLU A 251 14.54 -18.25 5.72
CA GLU A 251 15.50 -17.17 5.67
C GLU A 251 14.98 -16.02 4.79
N MET A 252 15.11 -14.80 5.31
CA MET A 252 14.80 -13.55 4.62
C MET A 252 15.63 -12.40 5.20
N ILE A 253 15.97 -11.43 4.35
CA ILE A 253 16.61 -10.19 4.80
C ILE A 253 15.57 -9.33 5.53
N PRO A 254 15.88 -8.76 6.72
CA PRO A 254 15.03 -7.78 7.38
C PRO A 254 14.83 -6.53 6.54
N GLY A 255 13.63 -5.97 6.60
CA GLY A 255 13.23 -4.76 5.88
C GLY A 255 13.63 -3.48 6.60
N ASP A 256 14.88 -3.36 7.00
CA ASP A 256 15.39 -2.20 7.76
C ASP A 256 15.16 -0.88 7.03
N ILE A 257 14.80 0.15 7.76
CA ILE A 257 14.55 1.50 7.24
C ILE A 257 15.87 2.26 7.22
N LEU A 258 16.17 2.87 6.07
CA LEU A 258 17.40 3.61 5.85
C LEU A 258 17.12 5.10 5.64
N ALA A 259 18.02 5.97 6.09
CA ALA A 259 17.93 7.39 5.85
C ALA A 259 19.23 7.99 5.36
N PHE A 260 19.09 8.99 4.49
CA PHE A 260 20.19 9.66 3.81
C PHE A 260 19.97 11.17 3.79
N ASP A 261 21.04 11.92 3.77
CA ASP A 261 20.99 13.36 3.54
C ASP A 261 20.50 13.66 2.11
N ALA A 262 19.49 14.49 1.98
CA ALA A 262 18.81 14.75 0.69
C ALA A 262 19.70 15.47 -0.33
N ARG A 263 20.72 16.23 0.12
CA ARG A 263 21.65 16.96 -0.74
C ARG A 263 22.78 16.07 -1.26
N THR A 264 23.34 15.24 -0.36
CA THR A 264 24.60 14.54 -0.60
C THR A 264 24.47 13.04 -0.76
N GLY A 265 23.34 12.45 -0.38
CA GLY A 265 23.19 10.99 -0.30
C GLY A 265 24.02 10.35 0.80
N ALA A 266 24.57 11.14 1.74
CA ALA A 266 25.31 10.61 2.86
C ALA A 266 24.37 9.84 3.80
N PHE A 267 24.80 8.67 4.24
CA PHE A 267 24.02 7.86 5.19
C PHE A 267 23.87 8.60 6.53
N LYS A 268 22.64 8.63 7.06
CA LYS A 268 22.34 9.24 8.36
C LYS A 268 22.11 8.19 9.43
N TRP A 269 21.12 7.32 9.24
CA TRP A 269 20.76 6.31 10.22
C TRP A 269 20.06 5.09 9.58
N LYS A 270 19.99 4.01 10.33
CA LYS A 270 19.24 2.79 10.06
C LYS A 270 18.36 2.46 11.26
N PHE A 271 17.12 2.08 11.03
CA PHE A 271 16.25 1.48 12.03
C PHE A 271 16.08 0.00 11.74
N ASP A 272 16.46 -0.84 12.70
CA ASP A 272 16.33 -2.29 12.62
C ASP A 272 14.88 -2.70 12.95
N VAL A 273 14.15 -3.19 11.93
CA VAL A 273 12.76 -3.64 12.10
C VAL A 273 12.66 -5.00 12.78
N LEU A 274 13.76 -5.75 12.79
CA LEU A 274 13.92 -7.02 13.48
C LEU A 274 14.93 -6.84 14.62
N PRO A 275 14.47 -6.66 15.88
CA PRO A 275 15.36 -6.31 16.97
C PRO A 275 16.31 -7.45 17.34
N GLY A 276 17.59 -7.13 17.47
CA GLY A 276 18.65 -8.02 17.92
C GLY A 276 18.73 -8.13 19.45
N PRO A 277 19.65 -8.96 19.96
CA PRO A 277 19.84 -9.17 21.40
C PRO A 277 20.11 -7.87 22.17
N GLY A 278 19.26 -7.56 23.14
CA GLY A 278 19.34 -6.36 23.98
C GLY A 278 18.60 -5.15 23.43
N GLU A 279 18.05 -5.22 22.25
CA GLU A 279 17.16 -4.22 21.68
C GLU A 279 15.72 -4.42 22.14
N PHE A 280 14.94 -3.33 22.10
CA PHE A 280 13.53 -3.35 22.49
C PHE A 280 12.72 -4.24 21.53
N GLY A 281 11.94 -5.19 22.08
CA GLY A 281 11.11 -6.10 21.31
C GLY A 281 11.80 -7.41 20.93
N HIS A 282 13.09 -7.58 21.22
CA HIS A 282 13.81 -8.83 20.95
C HIS A 282 13.16 -10.05 21.63
N GLU A 283 12.63 -9.89 22.83
CA GLU A 283 11.94 -10.92 23.59
C GLU A 283 10.67 -11.46 22.91
N THR A 284 10.15 -10.75 21.92
CA THR A 284 8.99 -11.18 21.14
C THR A 284 9.34 -12.16 20.00
N TRP A 285 10.63 -12.47 19.83
CA TRP A 285 11.18 -13.39 18.85
C TRP A 285 11.74 -14.62 19.55
N GLU A 286 10.90 -15.63 19.77
CA GLU A 286 11.31 -16.85 20.43
C GLU A 286 12.08 -17.78 19.48
N ASN A 287 12.72 -18.84 20.05
CA ASN A 287 13.51 -19.84 19.32
C ASN A 287 14.66 -19.25 18.47
N ASP A 288 15.20 -18.11 18.88
CA ASP A 288 16.25 -17.41 18.12
C ASP A 288 15.87 -17.10 16.65
N ALA A 289 14.57 -17.02 16.34
CA ALA A 289 14.06 -16.83 14.99
C ALA A 289 14.55 -15.52 14.33
N TRP A 290 14.90 -14.52 15.11
CA TRP A 290 15.51 -13.27 14.67
C TRP A 290 16.80 -13.47 13.85
N GLN A 291 17.49 -14.61 13.97
CA GLN A 291 18.76 -14.86 13.28
C GLN A 291 18.60 -15.18 11.81
N TRP A 292 17.42 -15.60 11.35
CA TRP A 292 17.20 -16.06 9.99
C TRP A 292 15.91 -15.57 9.33
N THR A 293 14.90 -15.20 10.11
CA THR A 293 13.68 -14.64 9.55
C THR A 293 13.87 -13.17 9.20
N GLY A 294 12.95 -12.60 8.47
CA GLY A 294 13.00 -11.21 8.04
C GLY A 294 11.70 -10.79 7.39
N ASP A 295 11.79 -10.09 6.28
CA ASP A 295 10.73 -9.27 5.73
C ASP A 295 10.43 -8.10 6.70
N ILE A 296 9.23 -7.93 7.21
CA ILE A 296 8.84 -6.78 8.04
C ILE A 296 9.08 -5.49 7.26
N SER A 297 8.94 -5.57 5.96
CA SER A 297 9.23 -4.46 5.06
C SER A 297 8.16 -3.37 5.15
N SER A 298 8.54 -2.14 4.82
CA SER A 298 7.61 -1.04 4.62
C SER A 298 7.41 -0.82 3.12
N TRP A 299 6.55 -1.64 2.52
CA TRP A 299 6.23 -1.54 1.10
C TRP A 299 5.08 -0.57 0.79
N ALA A 300 4.32 -0.13 1.80
CA ALA A 300 3.37 0.96 1.69
C ALA A 300 4.09 2.32 1.60
N PRO A 301 3.46 3.37 1.07
CA PRO A 301 3.98 4.72 1.17
C PRO A 301 4.09 5.17 2.63
N LEU A 302 5.10 5.98 2.91
CA LEU A 302 5.32 6.61 4.21
C LEU A 302 4.58 7.96 4.28
N SER A 303 4.34 8.46 5.49
CA SER A 303 3.91 9.84 5.74
C SER A 303 4.82 10.51 6.76
N ALA A 304 4.84 11.83 6.79
CA ALA A 304 5.69 12.58 7.71
C ALA A 304 5.03 13.87 8.19
N ASP A 305 5.40 14.27 9.40
CA ASP A 305 5.09 15.55 10.00
C ASP A 305 6.38 16.37 10.14
N PRO A 306 6.63 17.35 9.25
CA PRO A 306 7.85 18.13 9.29
C PRO A 306 7.96 19.03 10.53
N GLU A 307 6.83 19.46 11.12
CA GLU A 307 6.81 20.31 12.31
C GLU A 307 7.20 19.54 13.57
N LEU A 308 6.66 18.32 13.72
CA LEU A 308 7.04 17.42 14.82
C LEU A 308 8.36 16.69 14.55
N GLY A 309 8.86 16.71 13.31
CA GLY A 309 10.06 15.97 12.91
C GLY A 309 9.85 14.45 12.94
N LEU A 310 8.64 13.97 12.62
CA LEU A 310 8.27 12.56 12.67
C LEU A 310 8.04 11.97 11.28
N VAL A 311 8.46 10.71 11.10
CA VAL A 311 8.04 9.87 9.98
C VAL A 311 7.23 8.68 10.50
N CYS A 312 6.08 8.42 9.87
CA CYS A 312 5.18 7.31 10.18
C CYS A 312 5.40 6.17 9.17
N ILE A 313 5.75 5.00 9.68
CA ILE A 313 6.19 3.85 8.90
C ILE A 313 5.26 2.67 9.17
N PRO A 314 4.44 2.25 8.19
CA PRO A 314 3.64 1.04 8.27
C PRO A 314 4.48 -0.16 7.84
N THR A 315 4.54 -1.22 8.65
CA THR A 315 5.25 -2.46 8.32
C THR A 315 4.30 -3.59 7.96
N ASN A 316 4.79 -4.59 7.23
CA ASN A 316 4.07 -5.82 6.93
C ASN A 316 4.44 -6.97 7.89
N GLY A 317 3.85 -8.15 7.67
CA GLY A 317 4.14 -9.38 8.40
C GLY A 317 5.57 -9.89 8.18
N ALA A 318 6.04 -10.75 9.08
CA ALA A 318 7.30 -11.46 8.92
C ALA A 318 7.13 -12.68 8.01
N THR A 319 8.21 -13.11 7.36
CA THR A 319 8.27 -14.38 6.62
C THR A 319 7.98 -15.57 7.54
N ALA A 320 7.14 -16.55 7.19
CA ALA A 320 6.28 -16.66 6.02
C ALA A 320 4.85 -16.20 6.36
N ASP A 321 4.09 -15.75 5.35
CA ASP A 321 2.79 -15.09 5.55
C ASP A 321 1.70 -15.95 6.22
N PHE A 322 1.74 -17.29 6.08
CA PHE A 322 0.61 -18.13 6.49
C PHE A 322 1.01 -19.29 7.43
N TYR A 323 2.24 -19.30 7.91
CA TYR A 323 2.73 -20.24 8.92
C TYR A 323 3.94 -19.66 9.66
N GLY A 324 3.79 -19.46 10.94
CA GLY A 324 4.80 -18.87 11.83
C GLY A 324 5.39 -19.83 12.86
N GLY A 325 5.11 -21.15 12.83
CA GLY A 325 5.53 -22.10 13.86
C GLY A 325 7.05 -22.18 14.10
N PHE A 326 7.87 -21.64 13.20
CA PHE A 326 9.33 -21.52 13.39
C PHE A 326 9.77 -20.20 14.05
N ARG A 327 8.86 -19.23 14.18
CA ARG A 327 9.07 -17.90 14.77
C ARG A 327 8.05 -17.56 15.86
N PRO A 328 7.92 -18.37 16.95
CA PRO A 328 6.93 -18.08 18.00
C PRO A 328 7.15 -16.71 18.62
N GLY A 329 6.13 -16.23 19.35
CA GLY A 329 6.08 -14.90 19.95
C GLY A 329 5.34 -13.91 19.06
N ASP A 330 5.16 -12.68 19.52
CA ASP A 330 4.37 -11.64 18.83
C ASP A 330 5.08 -11.01 17.62
N ASN A 331 6.41 -11.22 17.49
CA ASN A 331 7.24 -10.82 16.36
C ASN A 331 7.26 -9.30 16.07
N LEU A 332 7.55 -8.50 17.08
CA LEU A 332 7.70 -7.05 16.92
C LEU A 332 8.95 -6.73 16.05
N PHE A 333 8.88 -5.84 15.08
CA PHE A 333 7.89 -4.84 14.67
C PHE A 333 7.07 -5.27 13.45
N SER A 334 6.74 -6.55 13.28
CA SER A 334 5.85 -6.95 12.18
C SER A 334 4.45 -6.36 12.34
N THR A 335 3.80 -6.07 11.23
CA THR A 335 2.43 -5.53 11.10
C THR A 335 2.15 -4.42 12.11
N SER A 336 3.00 -3.40 12.09
CA SER A 336 3.02 -2.30 13.06
C SER A 336 2.92 -0.93 12.36
N LEU A 337 2.48 0.07 13.11
CA LEU A 337 2.71 1.48 12.79
C LEU A 337 3.82 2.00 13.72
N ILE A 338 4.88 2.55 13.13
CA ILE A 338 6.06 3.02 13.86
C ILE A 338 6.26 4.51 13.56
N ALA A 339 6.47 5.33 14.59
CA ALA A 339 6.90 6.72 14.43
C ALA A 339 8.37 6.85 14.84
N LEU A 340 9.19 7.32 13.90
CA LEU A 340 10.60 7.60 14.12
C LEU A 340 10.88 9.11 14.05
N ASP A 341 11.85 9.55 14.83
CA ASP A 341 12.45 10.88 14.68
C ASP A 341 13.21 10.93 13.35
N VAL A 342 12.91 11.93 12.53
CA VAL A 342 13.47 12.08 11.17
C VAL A 342 14.99 12.29 11.18
N GLU A 343 15.51 12.98 12.19
CA GLU A 343 16.93 13.33 12.24
C GLU A 343 17.81 12.19 12.75
N THR A 344 17.30 11.42 13.71
CA THR A 344 18.09 10.42 14.44
C THR A 344 17.72 8.97 14.11
N GLY A 345 16.51 8.72 13.58
CA GLY A 345 15.95 7.37 13.39
C GLY A 345 15.53 6.69 14.70
N GLU A 346 15.59 7.41 15.82
CA GLU A 346 15.14 6.86 17.09
C GLU A 346 13.62 6.66 17.09
N ARG A 347 13.17 5.52 17.65
CA ARG A 347 11.75 5.23 17.76
C ARG A 347 11.11 6.10 18.85
N VAL A 348 10.18 6.97 18.45
CA VAL A 348 9.39 7.79 19.35
C VAL A 348 8.28 6.94 19.98
N TRP A 349 7.50 6.26 19.14
CA TRP A 349 6.49 5.30 19.57
C TRP A 349 6.22 4.25 18.47
N HIS A 350 5.46 3.23 18.81
CA HIS A 350 4.92 2.26 17.87
C HIS A 350 3.64 1.64 18.41
N TYR A 351 2.87 1.03 17.52
CA TYR A 351 1.76 0.17 17.88
C TYR A 351 1.72 -1.05 16.94
N GLN A 352 1.70 -2.26 17.50
CA GLN A 352 1.56 -3.47 16.71
C GLN A 352 0.09 -3.75 16.42
N LEU A 353 -0.29 -3.82 15.15
CA LEU A 353 -1.67 -3.92 14.69
C LEU A 353 -2.14 -5.36 14.54
N VAL A 354 -1.21 -6.30 14.42
CA VAL A 354 -1.45 -7.75 14.44
C VAL A 354 -0.27 -8.42 15.12
N HIS A 355 -0.54 -9.17 16.19
CA HIS A 355 0.43 -10.02 16.85
C HIS A 355 0.60 -11.32 16.07
N HIS A 356 1.83 -11.77 15.86
CA HIS A 356 2.14 -13.03 15.18
C HIS A 356 1.34 -13.22 13.88
N ASP A 357 1.45 -12.25 12.96
CA ASP A 357 0.66 -12.25 11.72
C ASP A 357 0.93 -13.49 10.86
N ILE A 358 -0.13 -14.29 10.63
CA ILE A 358 -0.19 -15.41 9.69
C ILE A 358 -1.38 -15.32 8.73
N TRP A 359 -1.92 -14.12 8.54
CA TRP A 359 -3.06 -13.85 7.67
C TRP A 359 -2.70 -12.97 6.48
N ASN A 360 -1.43 -12.49 6.41
CA ASN A 360 -0.98 -11.47 5.45
C ASN A 360 -1.81 -10.18 5.61
N TYR A 361 -1.97 -9.74 6.85
CA TYR A 361 -2.71 -8.53 7.18
C TYR A 361 -1.83 -7.28 7.20
N ASP A 362 -0.96 -7.18 6.19
CA ASP A 362 -0.11 -6.01 5.98
C ASP A 362 -0.86 -4.70 6.12
N THR A 363 -0.11 -3.63 6.39
CA THR A 363 -0.59 -2.25 6.38
C THR A 363 -0.34 -1.63 5.00
N PRO A 364 -1.26 -1.79 4.01
CA PRO A 364 -0.97 -1.51 2.60
C PRO A 364 -1.04 -0.03 2.23
N GLN A 365 -1.57 0.81 3.14
CA GLN A 365 -1.87 2.20 2.87
C GLN A 365 -0.94 3.14 3.65
N VAL A 366 -0.78 4.33 3.09
CA VAL A 366 -0.10 5.42 3.78
C VAL A 366 -0.80 5.72 5.11
N PRO A 367 -0.07 5.91 6.21
CA PRO A 367 -0.63 6.50 7.43
C PRO A 367 -1.10 7.93 7.11
N ILE A 368 -2.33 8.27 7.46
CA ILE A 368 -2.92 9.58 7.14
C ILE A 368 -2.79 10.48 8.37
N LEU A 369 -2.16 11.63 8.20
CA LEU A 369 -2.03 12.64 9.25
C LEU A 369 -3.10 13.72 9.06
N LEU A 370 -3.79 14.04 10.15
CA LEU A 370 -4.79 15.11 10.18
C LEU A 370 -4.94 15.62 11.62
N ASP A 371 -5.48 16.81 11.78
CA ASP A 371 -5.84 17.32 13.11
C ASP A 371 -7.34 17.09 13.33
N VAL A 372 -7.70 16.62 14.52
CA VAL A 372 -9.08 16.29 14.89
C VAL A 372 -9.42 16.89 16.25
N THR A 373 -10.71 17.15 16.47
CA THR A 373 -11.21 17.60 17.78
C THR A 373 -11.98 16.46 18.43
N VAL A 374 -11.38 15.79 19.41
CA VAL A 374 -12.01 14.70 20.17
C VAL A 374 -12.31 15.16 21.58
N ASP A 375 -13.56 15.04 22.03
CA ASP A 375 -14.04 15.45 23.34
C ASP A 375 -13.70 16.94 23.69
N GLY A 376 -13.54 17.79 22.65
CA GLY A 376 -13.24 19.21 22.77
C GLY A 376 -11.75 19.55 22.89
N GLU A 377 -10.88 18.57 22.68
CA GLU A 377 -9.42 18.74 22.60
C GLU A 377 -8.95 18.59 21.16
N ASP A 378 -8.13 19.52 20.68
CA ASP A 378 -7.50 19.44 19.37
C ASP A 378 -6.29 18.51 19.45
N ILE A 379 -6.31 17.43 18.67
CA ILE A 379 -5.30 16.37 18.70
C ILE A 379 -4.67 16.23 17.30
N PRO A 380 -3.34 16.32 17.20
CA PRO A 380 -2.65 15.92 15.99
C PRO A 380 -2.74 14.40 15.86
N ALA A 381 -3.55 13.90 14.92
CA ALA A 381 -3.82 12.48 14.77
C ALA A 381 -3.06 11.86 13.61
N VAL A 382 -2.80 10.55 13.72
CA VAL A 382 -2.46 9.67 12.62
C VAL A 382 -3.45 8.52 12.54
N VAL A 383 -3.94 8.22 11.34
CA VAL A 383 -4.89 7.14 11.11
C VAL A 383 -4.30 6.10 10.16
N GLN A 384 -4.28 4.84 10.60
CA GLN A 384 -3.87 3.70 9.79
C GLN A 384 -5.07 2.84 9.42
N VAL A 385 -5.47 2.85 8.14
CA VAL A 385 -6.45 1.90 7.61
C VAL A 385 -5.79 0.59 7.21
N THR A 386 -6.47 -0.53 7.43
CA THR A 386 -5.85 -1.86 7.38
C THR A 386 -6.64 -2.87 6.55
N LYS A 387 -5.99 -3.99 6.18
CA LYS A 387 -6.66 -5.14 5.56
C LYS A 387 -7.69 -5.78 6.49
N GLN A 388 -7.52 -5.66 7.81
CA GLN A 388 -8.46 -6.16 8.81
C GLN A 388 -9.78 -5.39 8.84
N SER A 389 -9.90 -4.30 8.07
CA SER A 389 -11.05 -3.39 8.06
C SER A 389 -11.14 -2.48 9.27
N PHE A 390 -10.04 -2.23 9.95
CA PHE A 390 -9.92 -1.25 11.01
C PHE A 390 -9.28 0.05 10.52
N ALA A 391 -9.69 1.16 11.11
CA ALA A 391 -9.01 2.44 11.08
C ALA A 391 -8.48 2.73 12.49
N TYR A 392 -7.22 2.39 12.75
CA TYR A 392 -6.57 2.70 14.02
C TYR A 392 -6.20 4.18 14.04
N ALA A 393 -6.51 4.88 15.12
CA ALA A 393 -6.25 6.30 15.26
C ALA A 393 -5.46 6.60 16.55
N PHE A 394 -4.37 7.33 16.40
CA PHE A 394 -3.45 7.68 17.50
C PHE A 394 -3.14 9.17 17.49
N ASN A 395 -2.82 9.72 18.65
CA ASN A 395 -2.10 10.97 18.72
C ASN A 395 -0.71 10.77 18.08
N ARG A 396 -0.42 11.46 16.97
CA ARG A 396 0.82 11.21 16.21
C ARG A 396 2.10 11.63 16.94
N ALA A 397 1.99 12.51 17.95
CA ALA A 397 3.13 12.91 18.75
C ALA A 397 3.47 11.90 19.85
N THR A 398 2.48 11.19 20.42
CA THR A 398 2.67 10.34 21.60
C THR A 398 2.43 8.85 21.36
N GLY A 399 1.68 8.49 20.31
CA GLY A 399 1.23 7.13 20.05
C GLY A 399 0.05 6.68 20.93
N GLU A 400 -0.53 7.58 21.74
CA GLU A 400 -1.72 7.26 22.53
C GLU A 400 -2.92 7.05 21.59
N PRO A 401 -3.67 5.93 21.71
CA PRO A 401 -4.89 5.73 20.92
C PRO A 401 -5.94 6.81 21.24
N LEU A 402 -6.62 7.33 20.20
CA LEU A 402 -7.71 8.27 20.36
C LEU A 402 -8.93 7.64 21.05
N TRP A 403 -9.14 6.37 20.82
CA TRP A 403 -10.18 5.56 21.47
C TRP A 403 -9.57 4.25 21.97
N PRO A 404 -10.13 3.64 23.02
CA PRO A 404 -9.58 2.40 23.57
C PRO A 404 -9.42 1.31 22.51
N ILE A 405 -8.32 0.58 22.59
CA ILE A 405 -8.06 -0.63 21.81
C ILE A 405 -8.09 -1.80 22.78
N GLU A 406 -8.93 -2.79 22.51
CA GLU A 406 -9.14 -3.94 23.37
C GLU A 406 -8.45 -5.17 22.80
N GLU A 407 -7.76 -5.94 23.67
CA GLU A 407 -7.20 -7.23 23.31
C GLU A 407 -8.29 -8.31 23.39
N LEU A 408 -8.76 -8.76 22.21
CA LEU A 408 -9.80 -9.78 22.14
C LEU A 408 -9.24 -11.16 21.76
N PRO A 409 -9.76 -12.25 22.36
CA PRO A 409 -9.29 -13.59 22.08
C PRO A 409 -9.57 -14.01 20.63
N VAL A 410 -8.66 -14.80 20.05
CA VAL A 410 -8.77 -15.33 18.69
C VAL A 410 -8.84 -16.87 18.70
N PRO A 411 -9.36 -17.51 17.62
CA PRO A 411 -9.38 -18.96 17.51
C PRO A 411 -7.96 -19.56 17.57
N GLU A 412 -7.80 -20.66 18.29
CA GLU A 412 -6.54 -21.40 18.31
C GLU A 412 -6.22 -21.98 16.92
N SER A 413 -4.93 -22.03 16.59
CA SER A 413 -4.48 -22.66 15.35
C SER A 413 -4.59 -24.19 15.45
N LEU A 414 -5.12 -24.80 14.38
CA LEU A 414 -5.13 -26.25 14.18
C LEU A 414 -3.93 -26.73 13.32
N MET A 415 -3.02 -25.80 12.98
CA MET A 415 -1.79 -26.14 12.27
C MET A 415 -0.77 -26.75 13.22
N PRO A 416 -0.15 -27.89 12.89
CA PRO A 416 0.85 -28.49 13.75
C PRO A 416 2.06 -27.55 13.95
N GLY A 417 2.41 -27.31 15.22
CA GLY A 417 3.55 -26.46 15.59
C GLY A 417 3.30 -24.96 15.56
N GLU A 418 2.12 -24.50 15.12
CA GLU A 418 1.74 -23.09 15.14
C GLU A 418 1.27 -22.65 16.52
N GLN A 419 1.78 -21.53 17.00
CA GLN A 419 1.41 -20.93 18.28
C GLN A 419 1.05 -19.45 18.02
N LEU A 420 -0.24 -19.17 17.97
CA LEU A 420 -0.75 -17.81 17.81
C LEU A 420 -0.62 -17.01 19.11
N SER A 421 -0.53 -15.69 18.97
CA SER A 421 -0.85 -14.80 20.08
C SER A 421 -2.30 -15.06 20.52
N PRO A 422 -2.58 -15.17 21.82
CA PRO A 422 -3.92 -15.52 22.30
C PRO A 422 -4.97 -14.45 22.06
N THR A 423 -4.54 -13.21 21.85
CA THR A 423 -5.40 -12.06 21.61
C THR A 423 -4.89 -11.24 20.41
N GLN A 424 -5.77 -10.40 19.89
CA GLN A 424 -5.44 -9.41 18.86
C GLN A 424 -6.06 -8.06 19.20
N PRO A 425 -5.43 -6.93 18.82
CA PRO A 425 -5.92 -5.59 19.13
C PRO A 425 -7.13 -5.22 18.28
N HIS A 426 -8.18 -4.76 18.93
CA HIS A 426 -9.44 -4.32 18.32
C HIS A 426 -9.76 -2.90 18.76
N PRO A 427 -9.69 -1.88 17.88
CA PRO A 427 -10.11 -0.53 18.22
C PRO A 427 -11.63 -0.50 18.48
N THR A 428 -12.04 0.18 19.55
CA THR A 428 -13.46 0.35 19.88
C THR A 428 -14.16 1.35 18.97
N LYS A 429 -13.38 2.27 18.39
CA LYS A 429 -13.77 3.26 17.38
C LYS A 429 -12.62 3.55 16.42
N PRO A 430 -12.91 3.89 15.16
CA PRO A 430 -14.19 3.69 14.47
C PRO A 430 -14.59 2.22 14.41
N ALA A 431 -15.89 1.96 14.20
CA ALA A 431 -16.35 0.61 13.91
C ALA A 431 -15.66 0.04 12.65
N PRO A 432 -15.54 -1.29 12.49
CA PRO A 432 -14.99 -1.87 11.28
C PRO A 432 -15.73 -1.39 10.02
N TYR A 433 -14.98 -0.93 9.02
CA TYR A 433 -15.57 -0.40 7.80
C TYR A 433 -15.90 -1.49 6.75
N GLU A 434 -15.61 -2.76 7.02
CA GLU A 434 -16.01 -3.90 6.20
C GLU A 434 -16.24 -5.13 7.09
N MET A 435 -16.83 -6.19 6.51
CA MET A 435 -17.18 -7.45 7.18
C MET A 435 -15.95 -8.11 7.83
N GLN A 436 -16.07 -8.47 9.09
CA GLN A 436 -15.07 -9.21 9.88
C GLN A 436 -15.63 -10.53 10.37
N GLY A 437 -14.94 -11.63 10.05
CA GLY A 437 -15.51 -12.96 10.19
C GLY A 437 -16.59 -13.22 9.13
N LEU A 438 -17.23 -14.37 9.21
CA LEU A 438 -18.37 -14.75 8.39
C LEU A 438 -19.38 -15.49 9.26
N SER A 439 -20.63 -15.02 9.26
CA SER A 439 -21.76 -15.61 9.94
C SER A 439 -22.84 -16.03 8.95
N GLU A 440 -23.83 -16.77 9.41
CA GLU A 440 -24.98 -17.08 8.56
C GLU A 440 -25.81 -15.85 8.18
N ASP A 441 -25.75 -14.77 8.96
CA ASP A 441 -26.46 -13.52 8.69
C ASP A 441 -25.83 -12.72 7.55
N ASP A 442 -24.56 -12.99 7.24
CA ASP A 442 -23.83 -12.36 6.13
C ASP A 442 -24.15 -13.02 4.78
N LEU A 443 -24.77 -14.20 4.78
CA LEU A 443 -24.98 -14.98 3.56
C LEU A 443 -26.07 -14.39 2.68
N ILE A 444 -25.88 -14.51 1.36
CA ILE A 444 -26.87 -14.12 0.36
C ILE A 444 -28.18 -14.89 0.59
N ASP A 445 -29.29 -14.17 0.75
CA ASP A 445 -30.56 -14.72 1.18
C ASP A 445 -31.76 -14.12 0.41
N TYR A 446 -31.54 -13.63 -0.81
CA TYR A 446 -32.63 -13.11 -1.64
C TYR A 446 -33.75 -14.14 -1.89
N THR A 447 -33.39 -15.42 -1.90
CA THR A 447 -34.35 -16.52 -1.90
C THR A 447 -33.85 -17.64 -0.97
N PRO A 448 -34.78 -18.51 -0.47
CA PRO A 448 -34.39 -19.70 0.32
C PRO A 448 -33.37 -20.59 -0.43
N GLU A 449 -33.53 -20.73 -1.74
CA GLU A 449 -32.65 -21.56 -2.59
C GLU A 449 -31.24 -20.97 -2.70
N LEU A 450 -31.09 -19.63 -2.75
CA LEU A 450 -29.80 -18.97 -2.73
C LEU A 450 -29.12 -19.17 -1.39
N ARG A 451 -29.83 -19.03 -0.28
CA ARG A 451 -29.27 -19.26 1.06
C ARG A 451 -28.84 -20.71 1.25
N GLU A 452 -29.64 -21.68 0.82
CA GLU A 452 -29.27 -23.10 0.87
C GLU A 452 -28.01 -23.38 0.03
N ALA A 453 -27.93 -22.80 -1.17
CA ALA A 453 -26.77 -22.94 -2.04
C ALA A 453 -25.52 -22.27 -1.44
N ALA A 454 -25.67 -21.16 -0.71
CA ALA A 454 -24.56 -20.51 0.01
C ALA A 454 -24.01 -21.39 1.13
N LEU A 455 -24.88 -21.96 1.95
CA LEU A 455 -24.51 -22.89 3.01
C LEU A 455 -23.83 -24.15 2.43
N ALA A 456 -24.37 -24.71 1.34
CA ALA A 456 -23.77 -25.85 0.66
C ALA A 456 -22.38 -25.52 0.08
N ALA A 457 -22.17 -24.31 -0.43
CA ALA A 457 -20.88 -23.86 -0.94
C ALA A 457 -19.83 -23.67 0.17
N LEU A 458 -20.27 -23.38 1.39
CA LEU A 458 -19.42 -23.22 2.58
C LEU A 458 -19.11 -24.54 3.27
N GLU A 459 -19.89 -25.59 3.06
CA GLU A 459 -19.73 -26.89 3.72
C GLU A 459 -18.28 -27.43 3.66
N PRO A 460 -17.52 -27.33 2.56
CA PRO A 460 -16.15 -27.80 2.49
C PRO A 460 -15.13 -26.97 3.30
N PHE A 461 -15.51 -25.81 3.82
CA PHE A 461 -14.62 -24.90 4.50
C PHE A 461 -14.82 -24.89 6.01
N HIS A 462 -13.75 -24.62 6.73
CA HIS A 462 -13.79 -24.21 8.13
C HIS A 462 -13.88 -22.69 8.18
N TRP A 463 -15.01 -22.16 8.58
CA TRP A 463 -15.30 -20.72 8.58
C TRP A 463 -16.00 -20.30 9.88
N GLY A 464 -15.96 -19.00 10.19
CA GLY A 464 -16.56 -18.50 11.43
C GLY A 464 -16.03 -17.11 11.80
N PRO A 465 -15.55 -16.95 13.05
CA PRO A 465 -15.17 -15.64 13.57
C PRO A 465 -13.98 -15.02 12.84
N PHE A 466 -13.74 -13.75 13.15
CA PHE A 466 -12.56 -13.01 12.69
C PHE A 466 -11.25 -13.68 13.15
N PHE A 467 -10.16 -13.46 12.46
CA PHE A 467 -8.85 -14.12 12.69
C PHE A 467 -8.87 -15.65 12.63
N MET A 468 -9.74 -16.23 11.77
CA MET A 468 -9.70 -17.67 11.52
C MET A 468 -8.34 -18.07 10.93
N PRO A 469 -7.54 -18.94 11.59
CA PRO A 469 -6.22 -19.30 11.11
C PRO A 469 -6.26 -20.23 9.89
N PRO A 470 -5.19 -20.28 9.08
CA PRO A 470 -5.02 -21.28 8.02
C PRO A 470 -5.17 -22.73 8.51
N LEU A 471 -5.47 -23.66 7.61
CA LEU A 471 -5.74 -25.05 7.95
C LEU A 471 -4.88 -26.00 7.09
N HIS A 472 -4.32 -27.03 7.74
CA HIS A 472 -3.60 -28.09 7.06
C HIS A 472 -4.56 -28.98 6.24
N ARG A 473 -4.11 -29.44 5.06
CA ARG A 473 -4.90 -30.30 4.18
C ARG A 473 -5.41 -31.58 4.88
N ASP A 474 -4.56 -32.20 5.70
CA ASP A 474 -4.85 -33.46 6.38
C ASP A 474 -5.34 -33.20 7.82
N ASN A 475 -6.28 -32.26 7.99
CA ASN A 475 -6.85 -31.87 9.27
C ASN A 475 -7.95 -32.83 9.74
N ASP A 476 -8.14 -32.91 11.07
CA ASP A 476 -9.14 -33.82 11.69
C ASP A 476 -10.60 -33.37 11.48
N LEU A 477 -10.82 -32.13 11.01
CA LEU A 477 -12.17 -31.61 10.73
C LEU A 477 -12.72 -32.15 9.41
N GLY A 478 -11.90 -32.75 8.56
CA GLY A 478 -12.29 -33.18 7.21
C GLY A 478 -12.64 -32.00 6.27
N LYS A 479 -12.20 -30.79 6.60
CA LYS A 479 -12.44 -29.57 5.80
C LYS A 479 -11.34 -29.37 4.77
N ARG A 480 -11.68 -28.78 3.65
CA ARG A 480 -10.76 -28.51 2.55
C ARG A 480 -9.74 -27.41 2.91
N ALA A 481 -10.19 -26.34 3.57
CA ALA A 481 -9.39 -25.18 3.96
C ALA A 481 -10.10 -24.39 5.05
N ALA A 482 -9.39 -23.53 5.76
CA ALA A 482 -10.00 -22.42 6.48
C ALA A 482 -10.38 -21.30 5.50
N LEU A 483 -11.44 -20.57 5.87
CA LEU A 483 -11.90 -19.36 5.17
C LEU A 483 -11.93 -18.23 6.19
N TRP A 484 -11.16 -17.17 5.98
CA TRP A 484 -11.17 -15.99 6.83
C TRP A 484 -11.61 -14.74 6.07
N CYS A 485 -12.31 -13.88 6.77
CA CYS A 485 -12.88 -12.62 6.25
C CYS A 485 -12.56 -11.47 7.24
N PRO A 486 -12.08 -10.32 6.77
CA PRO A 486 -11.62 -10.08 5.40
C PRO A 486 -10.48 -11.04 5.04
N GLY A 487 -10.34 -11.32 3.75
CA GLY A 487 -9.19 -12.07 3.26
C GLY A 487 -7.95 -11.18 3.14
N ASP A 488 -6.85 -11.76 2.73
CA ASP A 488 -5.59 -11.03 2.45
C ASP A 488 -5.70 -10.00 1.31
N VAL A 489 -6.82 -10.00 0.58
CA VAL A 489 -7.21 -8.99 -0.41
C VAL A 489 -8.50 -8.25 -0.04
N GLY A 490 -9.05 -8.53 1.14
CA GLY A 490 -10.25 -7.87 1.69
C GLY A 490 -9.91 -6.59 2.44
N GLY A 491 -10.93 -5.94 3.01
CA GLY A 491 -10.78 -4.65 3.63
C GLY A 491 -10.25 -3.61 2.65
N THR A 492 -9.32 -2.76 3.09
CA THR A 492 -8.56 -1.90 2.18
C THR A 492 -7.26 -2.58 1.78
N ASN A 493 -6.84 -2.44 0.52
CA ASN A 493 -5.62 -3.05 -0.01
C ASN A 493 -4.94 -2.07 -0.98
N ILE A 494 -3.86 -2.48 -1.63
CA ILE A 494 -2.99 -1.65 -2.48
C ILE A 494 -3.73 -0.84 -3.55
N ASN A 495 -4.86 -1.32 -4.04
CA ASN A 495 -5.65 -0.62 -5.06
C ASN A 495 -6.71 0.32 -4.47
N GLY A 496 -6.95 0.24 -3.18
CA GLY A 496 -7.93 1.04 -2.47
C GLY A 496 -7.26 2.15 -1.68
N THR A 497 -7.23 3.35 -2.23
CA THR A 497 -6.55 4.47 -1.58
C THR A 497 -7.51 5.23 -0.68
N PRO A 498 -7.24 5.35 0.63
CA PRO A 498 -7.99 6.25 1.49
C PRO A 498 -7.69 7.71 1.12
N ALA A 499 -8.62 8.59 1.45
CA ALA A 499 -8.47 10.04 1.32
C ALA A 499 -9.14 10.72 2.50
N VAL A 500 -8.71 11.92 2.86
CA VAL A 500 -9.28 12.68 3.97
C VAL A 500 -9.59 14.11 3.55
N ASP A 501 -10.66 14.66 4.08
CA ASP A 501 -10.92 16.09 4.05
C ASP A 501 -10.35 16.70 5.35
N PRO A 502 -9.20 17.35 5.31
CA PRO A 502 -8.55 17.89 6.50
C PRO A 502 -9.35 19.04 7.13
N ASP A 503 -10.20 19.74 6.37
CA ASP A 503 -11.01 20.85 6.86
C ASP A 503 -12.16 20.37 7.76
N THR A 504 -12.65 19.16 7.54
CA THR A 504 -13.79 18.59 8.27
C THR A 504 -13.42 17.40 9.15
N GLY A 505 -12.23 16.82 8.97
CA GLY A 505 -11.81 15.61 9.67
C GLY A 505 -12.52 14.34 9.18
N ILE A 506 -13.10 14.35 7.96
CA ILE A 506 -13.80 13.18 7.40
C ILE A 506 -12.85 12.32 6.58
N LEU A 507 -12.70 11.07 6.97
CA LEU A 507 -11.92 10.04 6.29
C LEU A 507 -12.83 9.22 5.35
N TYR A 508 -12.42 9.05 4.10
CA TYR A 508 -13.09 8.22 3.12
C TYR A 508 -12.27 6.96 2.87
N VAL A 509 -12.82 5.79 3.21
CA VAL A 509 -12.12 4.51 3.07
C VAL A 509 -12.83 3.66 2.03
N THR A 510 -12.12 3.27 0.99
CA THR A 510 -12.61 2.28 0.03
C THR A 510 -12.27 0.87 0.52
N SER A 511 -13.21 -0.05 0.42
CA SER A 511 -13.06 -1.43 0.86
C SER A 511 -13.62 -2.43 -0.15
N GLN A 512 -13.14 -3.66 -0.03
CA GLN A 512 -13.65 -4.83 -0.75
C GLN A 512 -14.12 -5.89 0.25
N LYS A 513 -15.35 -6.34 0.10
CA LYS A 513 -15.88 -7.51 0.84
C LYS A 513 -15.35 -8.78 0.20
N ALA A 514 -14.29 -9.34 0.75
CA ALA A 514 -13.64 -10.53 0.21
C ALA A 514 -13.13 -11.42 1.33
N CYS A 515 -13.21 -12.73 1.11
CA CYS A 515 -12.61 -13.74 1.98
C CYS A 515 -11.49 -14.47 1.24
N SER A 516 -10.53 -15.00 1.98
CA SER A 516 -9.44 -15.81 1.44
C SER A 516 -9.46 -17.20 2.04
N SER A 517 -8.93 -18.15 1.27
CA SER A 517 -8.66 -19.51 1.75
C SER A 517 -7.27 -19.97 1.33
N ARG A 518 -6.57 -20.65 2.24
CA ARG A 518 -5.28 -21.29 1.97
C ARG A 518 -5.34 -22.73 2.42
N VAL A 519 -4.83 -23.62 1.57
CA VAL A 519 -4.61 -25.02 1.93
C VAL A 519 -3.15 -25.19 2.25
N MET A 520 -2.83 -25.43 3.49
CA MET A 520 -1.46 -25.65 3.92
C MET A 520 -1.06 -27.11 3.70
N VAL A 521 0.14 -27.33 3.19
CA VAL A 521 0.72 -28.65 2.93
C VAL A 521 2.13 -28.72 3.53
N PRO A 522 2.75 -29.92 3.65
CA PRO A 522 4.16 -30.00 4.05
C PRO A 522 5.03 -29.13 3.15
N GLY A 523 5.93 -28.35 3.74
CA GLY A 523 6.78 -27.40 3.02
C GLY A 523 7.60 -28.04 1.91
N VAL A 524 8.11 -29.27 2.13
CA VAL A 524 8.82 -30.03 1.09
C VAL A 524 7.96 -30.36 -0.13
N GLU A 525 6.65 -30.53 0.05
CA GLU A 525 5.72 -30.74 -1.06
C GLU A 525 5.48 -29.43 -1.84
N ALA A 526 5.29 -28.32 -1.12
CA ALA A 526 5.10 -27.02 -1.74
C ALA A 526 6.35 -26.58 -2.51
N ASP A 527 7.53 -26.73 -1.92
CA ASP A 527 8.82 -26.39 -2.52
C ASP A 527 9.12 -27.23 -3.78
N ALA A 528 8.80 -28.50 -3.78
CA ALA A 528 8.96 -29.34 -4.95
C ALA A 528 8.09 -28.91 -6.15
N ARG A 529 6.97 -28.23 -5.88
CA ARG A 529 6.08 -27.68 -6.93
C ARG A 529 6.51 -26.29 -7.41
N ARG A 530 7.04 -25.47 -6.51
CA ARG A 530 7.47 -24.09 -6.74
C ARG A 530 8.74 -23.83 -5.95
N PRO A 531 9.90 -24.31 -6.41
CA PRO A 531 11.15 -24.11 -5.71
C PRO A 531 11.44 -22.62 -5.56
N MET A 532 11.65 -22.20 -4.31
CA MET A 532 12.19 -20.87 -4.04
C MET A 532 13.67 -20.84 -4.43
N GLN A 533 14.11 -19.68 -4.89
CA GLN A 533 15.51 -19.47 -5.25
C GLN A 533 16.29 -18.87 -4.10
N THR A 534 15.58 -18.31 -3.10
CA THR A 534 16.12 -17.69 -1.89
C THR A 534 15.91 -18.59 -0.69
N GLY A 535 16.80 -18.47 0.30
CA GLY A 535 16.77 -19.26 1.51
C GLY A 535 17.22 -20.72 1.31
N THR A 536 17.44 -21.42 2.40
CA THR A 536 17.93 -22.81 2.43
C THR A 536 17.04 -23.75 3.21
N THR A 537 16.45 -23.28 4.31
CA THR A 537 15.67 -24.09 5.25
C THR A 537 14.21 -24.11 4.82
N ILE A 538 13.71 -25.28 4.45
CA ILE A 538 12.31 -25.45 4.08
C ILE A 538 11.44 -25.40 5.33
N ASN A 539 10.39 -24.59 5.29
CA ASN A 539 9.37 -24.52 6.34
C ASN A 539 8.68 -25.87 6.55
N ALA A 540 8.19 -26.12 7.77
CA ALA A 540 7.39 -27.30 8.05
C ALA A 540 6.12 -27.34 7.18
N PHE A 541 5.47 -26.20 7.02
CA PHE A 541 4.27 -26.04 6.20
C PHE A 541 4.38 -24.80 5.31
N ALA A 542 3.75 -24.86 4.14
CA ALA A 542 3.63 -23.76 3.21
C ALA A 542 2.33 -23.89 2.40
N VAL A 543 1.99 -22.87 1.64
CA VAL A 543 0.77 -22.82 0.83
C VAL A 543 0.84 -23.81 -0.32
N GLY A 544 -0.02 -24.82 -0.30
CA GLY A 544 -0.20 -25.78 -1.42
C GLY A 544 -1.18 -25.26 -2.47
N ALA A 545 -2.26 -24.62 -2.03
CA ALA A 545 -3.25 -23.98 -2.89
C ALA A 545 -3.88 -22.79 -2.21
N SER A 546 -4.24 -21.80 -3.00
CA SER A 546 -4.91 -20.58 -2.56
C SER A 546 -6.23 -20.40 -3.32
N GLY A 547 -7.19 -19.73 -2.68
CA GLY A 547 -8.45 -19.38 -3.30
C GLY A 547 -9.07 -18.15 -2.67
N ARG A 548 -9.92 -17.49 -3.43
CA ARG A 548 -10.89 -16.53 -2.92
C ARG A 548 -12.05 -17.30 -2.27
N GLY A 549 -12.94 -16.61 -1.58
CA GLY A 549 -14.11 -17.20 -0.99
C GLY A 549 -14.97 -17.98 -1.99
N PRO A 550 -15.82 -18.89 -1.53
CA PRO A 550 -16.72 -19.67 -2.38
C PRO A 550 -17.73 -18.79 -3.14
N SER A 551 -18.24 -19.31 -4.23
CA SER A 551 -19.23 -18.64 -5.06
C SER A 551 -20.30 -19.60 -5.56
N ILE A 552 -21.50 -19.06 -5.83
CA ILE A 552 -22.62 -19.79 -6.40
C ILE A 552 -22.81 -19.31 -7.83
N ARG A 553 -22.38 -20.11 -8.83
CA ARG A 553 -22.44 -19.71 -10.25
C ARG A 553 -21.85 -18.31 -10.52
N GLY A 554 -20.78 -17.95 -9.80
CA GLY A 554 -20.10 -16.66 -9.95
C GLY A 554 -20.61 -15.54 -9.03
N LEU A 555 -21.65 -15.78 -8.23
CA LEU A 555 -22.06 -14.87 -7.15
C LEU A 555 -21.25 -15.19 -5.88
N PRO A 556 -20.73 -14.19 -5.15
CA PRO A 556 -20.23 -14.41 -3.80
C PRO A 556 -21.32 -15.00 -2.90
N VAL A 557 -20.92 -15.83 -1.93
CA VAL A 557 -21.87 -16.42 -0.98
C VAL A 557 -22.42 -15.42 0.05
N TRP A 558 -21.85 -14.23 0.13
CA TRP A 558 -22.26 -13.16 1.04
C TRP A 558 -23.06 -12.06 0.34
N LYS A 559 -23.82 -11.30 1.13
CA LYS A 559 -24.65 -10.17 0.67
C LYS A 559 -23.79 -9.04 0.10
N PRO A 560 -24.27 -8.31 -0.93
CA PRO A 560 -23.65 -7.04 -1.32
C PRO A 560 -23.82 -5.98 -0.20
N PRO A 561 -23.13 -4.81 -0.28
CA PRO A 561 -22.24 -4.44 -1.38
C PRO A 561 -20.93 -5.25 -1.36
N TYR A 562 -20.40 -5.55 -2.56
CA TYR A 562 -19.15 -6.29 -2.71
C TYR A 562 -17.90 -5.40 -2.63
N SER A 563 -18.12 -4.10 -2.75
CA SER A 563 -17.15 -3.05 -2.48
C SER A 563 -17.89 -1.75 -2.16
N ARG A 564 -17.29 -0.93 -1.29
CA ARG A 564 -17.91 0.32 -0.85
C ARG A 564 -16.87 1.38 -0.50
N ILE A 565 -17.32 2.63 -0.43
CA ILE A 565 -16.63 3.73 0.23
C ILE A 565 -17.41 4.02 1.51
N THR A 566 -16.70 4.10 2.63
CA THR A 566 -17.27 4.48 3.93
C THR A 566 -16.68 5.83 4.35
N ALA A 567 -17.53 6.80 4.66
CA ALA A 567 -17.13 8.06 5.27
C ALA A 567 -17.18 7.95 6.79
N ILE A 568 -16.08 8.32 7.43
CA ILE A 568 -15.88 8.22 8.87
C ILE A 568 -15.50 9.60 9.40
N ASP A 569 -16.25 10.12 10.33
CA ASP A 569 -15.90 11.35 11.06
C ASP A 569 -14.83 11.02 12.11
N MET A 570 -13.62 11.47 11.90
CA MET A 570 -12.49 11.21 12.79
C MET A 570 -12.50 12.08 14.05
N ASN A 571 -13.42 13.04 14.17
CA ASN A 571 -13.64 13.77 15.42
C ASN A 571 -14.48 12.95 16.42
N THR A 572 -15.33 12.07 15.93
CA THR A 572 -16.25 11.26 16.74
C THR A 572 -16.01 9.75 16.67
N GLY A 573 -15.33 9.28 15.61
CA GLY A 573 -15.15 7.87 15.29
C GLY A 573 -16.41 7.21 14.74
N GLU A 574 -17.41 7.96 14.30
CA GLU A 574 -18.68 7.43 13.79
C GLU A 574 -18.69 7.35 12.27
N HIS A 575 -19.34 6.31 11.71
CA HIS A 575 -19.62 6.24 10.28
C HIS A 575 -20.74 7.20 9.93
N LEU A 576 -20.52 8.08 8.95
CA LEU A 576 -21.53 9.03 8.48
C LEU A 576 -22.43 8.41 7.42
N TRP A 577 -21.80 7.79 6.42
CA TRP A 577 -22.48 7.13 5.31
C TRP A 577 -21.56 6.12 4.63
N TRP A 578 -22.13 5.30 3.77
CA TRP A 578 -21.37 4.48 2.82
C TRP A 578 -22.09 4.36 1.49
N ILE A 579 -21.35 4.16 0.41
CA ILE A 579 -21.85 3.96 -0.94
C ILE A 579 -21.12 2.80 -1.63
N PRO A 580 -21.78 2.06 -2.55
CA PRO A 580 -21.11 1.06 -3.37
C PRO A 580 -20.10 1.69 -4.33
N VAL A 581 -19.00 0.98 -4.63
CA VAL A 581 -18.02 1.40 -5.64
C VAL A 581 -18.48 0.97 -7.02
N GLY A 582 -18.78 1.94 -7.90
CA GLY A 582 -19.26 1.71 -9.26
C GLY A 582 -20.66 1.07 -9.33
N ASP A 583 -20.97 0.45 -10.46
CA ASP A 583 -22.31 -0.12 -10.70
C ASP A 583 -22.35 -1.63 -10.51
N THR A 584 -23.57 -2.20 -10.53
CA THR A 584 -23.77 -3.66 -10.53
C THR A 584 -23.22 -4.25 -11.83
N PRO A 585 -22.21 -5.14 -11.78
CA PRO A 585 -21.67 -5.76 -12.98
C PRO A 585 -22.71 -6.56 -13.77
N GLN A 586 -22.67 -6.47 -15.10
CA GLN A 586 -23.59 -7.18 -15.99
C GLN A 586 -23.64 -8.70 -15.73
N ARG A 587 -22.52 -9.31 -15.30
CA ARG A 587 -22.47 -10.73 -14.93
C ARG A 587 -23.39 -11.09 -13.76
N TYR A 588 -23.70 -10.15 -12.87
CA TYR A 588 -24.66 -10.35 -11.77
C TYR A 588 -26.08 -10.13 -12.26
N LEU A 589 -26.35 -9.08 -13.02
CA LEU A 589 -27.67 -8.82 -13.60
C LEU A 589 -28.15 -9.98 -14.50
N ASN A 590 -27.23 -10.61 -15.21
CA ASN A 590 -27.52 -11.76 -16.09
C ASN A 590 -27.44 -13.12 -15.35
N ASN A 591 -27.26 -13.14 -14.02
CA ASN A 591 -27.16 -14.39 -13.30
C ASN A 591 -28.52 -15.05 -13.14
N PRO A 592 -28.74 -16.30 -13.63
CA PRO A 592 -30.05 -16.97 -13.54
C PRO A 592 -30.58 -17.15 -12.11
N MET A 593 -29.66 -17.12 -11.11
CA MET A 593 -30.08 -17.21 -9.70
C MET A 593 -30.68 -15.91 -9.15
N LEU A 594 -30.53 -14.82 -9.89
CA LEU A 594 -31.04 -13.48 -9.55
C LEU A 594 -32.21 -13.06 -10.45
N GLU A 595 -32.68 -13.94 -11.35
CA GLU A 595 -33.80 -13.63 -12.25
C GLU A 595 -35.09 -13.31 -11.45
N GLY A 596 -35.64 -12.13 -11.69
CA GLY A 596 -36.87 -11.66 -11.01
C GLY A 596 -36.64 -11.13 -9.59
N ILE A 597 -35.42 -11.04 -9.13
CA ILE A 597 -35.07 -10.45 -7.83
C ILE A 597 -34.87 -8.95 -8.01
N ASP A 598 -35.46 -8.16 -7.13
CA ASP A 598 -35.21 -6.73 -7.01
C ASP A 598 -33.88 -6.51 -6.30
N LEU A 599 -32.85 -6.15 -7.06
CA LEU A 599 -31.53 -5.89 -6.56
C LEU A 599 -31.40 -4.44 -6.08
N PRO A 600 -30.48 -4.14 -5.15
CA PRO A 600 -30.13 -2.76 -4.82
C PRO A 600 -29.62 -2.01 -6.07
N GLU A 601 -29.73 -0.69 -6.09
CA GLU A 601 -29.31 0.18 -7.20
C GLU A 601 -27.90 -0.16 -7.66
N SER A 602 -26.99 -0.38 -6.72
CA SER A 602 -25.69 -0.97 -7.02
C SER A 602 -25.29 -2.02 -5.98
N THR A 603 -24.68 -3.11 -6.45
CA THR A 603 -24.03 -4.13 -5.60
C THR A 603 -22.57 -3.82 -5.34
N GLY A 604 -22.03 -2.77 -5.96
CA GLY A 604 -20.59 -2.57 -6.06
C GLY A 604 -19.91 -3.57 -7.02
N THR A 605 -18.80 -3.17 -7.59
CA THR A 605 -18.06 -3.97 -8.59
C THR A 605 -17.30 -5.16 -7.98
N GLY A 606 -17.08 -5.15 -6.66
CA GLY A 606 -16.15 -6.03 -5.94
C GLY A 606 -14.68 -5.64 -6.15
N GLN A 607 -14.42 -4.39 -6.53
CA GLN A 607 -13.09 -3.81 -6.65
C GLN A 607 -13.01 -2.56 -5.77
N GLN A 608 -11.82 -2.27 -5.26
CA GLN A 608 -11.54 -1.04 -4.53
C GLN A 608 -11.35 0.11 -5.52
N ALA A 609 -11.57 1.34 -5.05
CA ALA A 609 -11.44 2.57 -5.82
C ALA A 609 -10.14 3.34 -5.48
N ALA A 610 -9.55 4.02 -6.45
CA ALA A 610 -8.69 5.16 -6.17
C ALA A 610 -9.58 6.37 -5.88
N GLN A 611 -9.20 7.19 -4.91
CA GLN A 611 -9.96 8.35 -4.45
C GLN A 611 -9.11 9.62 -4.40
N LEU A 612 -9.78 10.74 -4.57
CA LEU A 612 -9.25 12.09 -4.39
C LEU A 612 -10.36 12.95 -3.80
N VAL A 613 -10.02 13.72 -2.77
CA VAL A 613 -10.90 14.73 -2.18
C VAL A 613 -10.48 16.12 -2.65
N THR A 614 -11.45 16.93 -3.01
CA THR A 614 -11.24 18.37 -3.24
C THR A 614 -12.06 19.17 -2.23
N THR A 615 -11.90 20.49 -2.26
CA THR A 615 -12.76 21.39 -1.48
C THR A 615 -14.26 21.12 -1.72
N ASN A 616 -14.63 20.72 -2.95
CA ASN A 616 -16.03 20.60 -3.37
C ASN A 616 -16.55 19.15 -3.41
N LEU A 617 -15.69 18.19 -3.76
CA LEU A 617 -16.12 16.84 -4.16
C LEU A 617 -15.25 15.74 -3.54
N LEU A 618 -15.84 14.57 -3.36
CA LEU A 618 -15.12 13.31 -3.38
C LEU A 618 -15.19 12.74 -4.79
N MET A 619 -14.03 12.46 -5.39
CA MET A 619 -13.94 11.80 -6.69
C MET A 619 -13.38 10.39 -6.50
N TYR A 620 -13.92 9.40 -7.24
CA TYR A 620 -13.40 8.05 -7.18
C TYR A 620 -13.50 7.32 -8.53
N THR A 621 -12.60 6.36 -8.75
CA THR A 621 -12.62 5.48 -9.92
C THR A 621 -13.50 4.26 -9.68
N GLY A 622 -14.24 3.83 -10.70
CA GLY A 622 -15.04 2.61 -10.65
C GLY A 622 -15.34 2.11 -12.06
N ASN A 623 -16.23 1.16 -12.16
CA ASN A 623 -16.68 0.65 -13.45
C ASN A 623 -18.20 0.75 -13.55
N GLY A 624 -18.68 1.09 -14.74
CA GLY A 624 -20.08 0.96 -15.11
C GLY A 624 -20.53 -0.51 -15.20
N THR A 625 -21.81 -0.73 -15.36
CA THR A 625 -22.43 -2.08 -15.47
C THR A 625 -21.81 -2.93 -16.56
N ASP A 626 -21.43 -2.34 -17.67
CA ASP A 626 -20.76 -2.97 -18.83
C ASP A 626 -19.27 -3.23 -18.63
N GLY A 627 -18.70 -2.73 -17.51
CA GLY A 627 -17.28 -2.82 -17.18
C GLY A 627 -16.44 -1.66 -17.73
N THR A 628 -17.05 -0.64 -18.35
CA THR A 628 -16.36 0.58 -18.76
C THR A 628 -15.81 1.31 -17.54
N PRO A 629 -14.52 1.66 -17.51
CA PRO A 629 -13.96 2.47 -16.44
C PRO A 629 -14.62 3.85 -16.41
N ARG A 630 -14.93 4.34 -15.21
CA ARG A 630 -15.57 5.62 -14.98
C ARG A 630 -14.93 6.38 -13.83
N LEU A 631 -15.01 7.71 -13.92
CA LEU A 631 -14.75 8.61 -12.81
C LEU A 631 -16.10 9.14 -12.30
N TYR A 632 -16.28 9.08 -10.99
CA TYR A 632 -17.51 9.50 -10.31
C TYR A 632 -17.22 10.70 -9.43
N ALA A 633 -18.18 11.66 -9.41
CA ALA A 633 -18.21 12.78 -8.48
C ALA A 633 -19.31 12.56 -7.45
N VAL A 634 -19.01 12.79 -6.19
CA VAL A 634 -19.89 12.55 -5.04
C VAL A 634 -19.90 13.76 -4.12
N ASP A 635 -21.07 14.09 -3.60
CA ASP A 635 -21.19 15.00 -2.46
C ASP A 635 -20.50 14.36 -1.25
N LYS A 636 -19.42 15.00 -0.80
CA LYS A 636 -18.56 14.46 0.26
C LYS A 636 -19.24 14.40 1.64
N SER A 637 -20.34 15.14 1.83
CA SER A 637 -21.10 15.16 3.10
C SER A 637 -22.20 14.11 3.17
N THR A 638 -22.77 13.72 2.04
CA THR A 638 -23.94 12.83 1.98
C THR A 638 -23.69 11.48 1.31
N GLY A 639 -22.63 11.39 0.48
CA GLY A 639 -22.41 10.22 -0.38
C GLY A 639 -23.26 10.20 -1.64
N GLU A 640 -24.07 11.23 -1.92
CA GLU A 640 -24.89 11.30 -3.13
C GLU A 640 -24.01 11.39 -4.38
N ARG A 641 -24.27 10.52 -5.36
CA ARG A 641 -23.62 10.59 -6.68
C ARG A 641 -24.15 11.80 -7.45
N LEU A 642 -23.28 12.74 -7.77
CA LEU A 642 -23.64 13.99 -8.45
C LEU A 642 -23.44 13.91 -9.97
N ALA A 643 -22.35 13.28 -10.43
CA ALA A 643 -22.00 13.16 -11.84
C ALA A 643 -21.07 11.97 -12.10
N GLU A 644 -20.96 11.57 -13.35
CA GLU A 644 -20.01 10.54 -13.80
C GLU A 644 -19.51 10.83 -15.23
N VAL A 645 -18.31 10.34 -15.56
CA VAL A 645 -17.71 10.44 -16.89
C VAL A 645 -16.92 9.17 -17.23
N ASP A 646 -16.97 8.72 -18.51
CA ASP A 646 -16.28 7.54 -19.03
C ASP A 646 -14.78 7.78 -19.26
#